data_fe82e3a3affc6243be4394010447209e
#
_entry.id   fe82e3a3affc6243be4394010447209e
#
_cell.length_a   1.000
_cell.length_b   1.000
_cell.length_c   1.000
_cell.angle_alpha   90.00
_cell.angle_beta   90.00
_cell.angle_gamma   90.00
#
_symmetry.space_group_name_H-M   'P 1'
#
loop_
_entity.id
_entity.type
_entity.pdbx_description
1 polymer ?
#
loop_
_entity_poly.entity_id
_entity_poly.type
_entity_poly.pdbx_seq_one_letter_code
_entity_poly.pdbx_strand_id
1 'polypeptide(L)'
;MKKFVTTVLMAAAFVAANAQDKLYADEFPLGDVTLNDGVLKKARDLNIHTLLQYDCDRLLAPYRKEAGLEPKAKAYPNWDGLDGHVGGHYLTAMAINAATGSEECRQRMEYMISELQTCADANVRNHPEWGRGYVGGMPGSDRIWSTFKKGDFRVYFGSWAPFYNLHKMFAGLRDAYVYCGNEQAKQLFIGFCDWAIDLTSGLSDQQMEQMLGNEHGGMNEVLADAYAITHEKKYLDCAKRFSHRRLLTPMSQRIDCLDNMHANTQVPKVVGFERIAELSGDEAYHNASTFFWDIVTGERSLAFGGDSRREHFPSREACTDFINDIDGPESCNTNNMLKLTEDLHRYAPDARYADFYELATFNHILSTQHPEHGGYVYFTPARPRHYRNYSAPNEAMWCCVGTGMENHGKYGQFVYTHRGNALYVNLFVASELNWRDRGIRLRQETAFPYAETSKMTITEGKGQFALLVRYPGWVKAGELTVKVNGQPVDIYTGPGSYVAIDRKWKKGDTVEVGFPMHNSIKYLPNVPQYVALMHGPILLGMKTGTEDLAHLIADDSRFGQYASGKKLPVNEAPILINDNIEAIADQLSPVAGKPLHFTLSTRTVNEIKGELQPFFEIHDSRYMMYWLALSEHSYEAYLAQLAKAEEERQALEARTIDKVQPGEQQPETDHKMETDRSFTGNTNDVFWRDARDGNYFSYLMQTGGQTDLSLRLKYWGVGEWKSHEFDILVDDVLVTSVNNTGKYRISEFKYETYEIPADLLKGKSQVRVKFVAKPGKQIGEIYGVRLIKN
;
A
#
# COMPACT_ATOMS: atom_id res chain seq x y z
N MET A 1 45.42 16.18 20.83
CA MET A 1 43.97 15.93 20.93
C MET A 1 43.27 15.89 19.55
N LYS A 2 43.49 16.82 18.61
CA LYS A 2 42.84 16.79 17.28
C LYS A 2 43.09 15.51 16.43
N LYS A 3 44.29 14.91 16.50
CA LYS A 3 44.59 13.67 15.74
C LYS A 3 43.90 12.41 16.32
N PHE A 4 43.63 12.38 17.60
CA PHE A 4 42.93 11.23 18.24
C PHE A 4 41.43 11.22 17.96
N VAL A 5 40.81 12.41 17.89
CA VAL A 5 39.36 12.53 17.54
C VAL A 5 39.11 12.16 16.09
N THR A 6 40.01 12.53 15.17
CA THR A 6 39.86 12.18 13.73
C THR A 6 40.02 10.67 13.48
N THR A 7 40.86 9.98 14.25
CA THR A 7 41.07 8.53 14.10
C THR A 7 39.88 7.75 14.69
N VAL A 8 39.24 8.25 15.76
CA VAL A 8 38.02 7.61 16.35
C VAL A 8 36.80 7.80 15.45
N LEU A 9 36.62 8.96 14.83
CA LEU A 9 35.56 9.23 13.87
C LEU A 9 35.72 8.42 12.56
N MET A 10 36.94 8.22 12.06
CA MET A 10 37.20 7.34 10.92
C MET A 10 36.97 5.86 11.27
N ALA A 11 37.29 5.42 12.49
CA ALA A 11 37.03 4.05 12.92
C ALA A 11 35.51 3.75 13.06
N ALA A 12 34.71 4.71 13.57
CA ALA A 12 33.27 4.57 13.66
C ALA A 12 32.60 4.53 12.27
N ALA A 13 33.05 5.34 11.31
CA ALA A 13 32.56 5.28 9.93
C ALA A 13 32.93 3.96 9.22
N PHE A 14 34.09 3.39 9.52
CA PHE A 14 34.51 2.09 8.99
C PHE A 14 33.71 0.92 9.55
N VAL A 15 33.29 0.99 10.82
CA VAL A 15 32.48 -0.04 11.46
C VAL A 15 31.04 -0.02 10.94
N ALA A 16 30.49 1.15 10.62
CA ALA A 16 29.14 1.28 10.08
C ALA A 16 28.99 0.65 8.66
N ALA A 17 29.95 0.94 7.78
CA ALA A 17 29.99 0.34 6.44
C ALA A 17 30.08 -1.19 6.47
N ASN A 18 30.86 -1.74 7.42
CA ASN A 18 31.01 -3.19 7.59
C ASN A 18 29.77 -3.88 8.21
N ALA A 19 28.85 -3.17 8.83
CA ALA A 19 27.64 -3.79 9.41
C ALA A 19 26.60 -4.09 8.34
N GLN A 20 26.34 -3.16 7.42
CA GLN A 20 25.38 -3.37 6.33
C GLN A 20 25.86 -4.46 5.36
N ASP A 21 27.11 -4.42 4.93
CA ASP A 21 27.71 -5.44 4.04
C ASP A 21 27.70 -6.86 4.63
N LYS A 22 27.68 -6.98 5.97
CA LYS A 22 27.59 -8.29 6.64
C LYS A 22 26.16 -8.79 6.79
N LEU A 23 25.22 -7.87 6.89
CA LEU A 23 23.81 -8.20 7.11
C LEU A 23 23.06 -8.46 5.82
N TYR A 24 23.32 -7.65 4.80
CA TYR A 24 22.71 -7.73 3.48
C TYR A 24 23.82 -7.92 2.45
N ALA A 25 24.27 -9.16 2.31
CA ALA A 25 25.23 -9.52 1.28
C ALA A 25 24.74 -9.03 -0.10
N ASP A 26 25.69 -8.58 -0.93
CA ASP A 26 25.42 -8.13 -2.28
C ASP A 26 24.74 -6.72 -2.41
N GLU A 27 24.42 -6.03 -1.32
CA GLU A 27 23.97 -4.63 -1.34
C GLU A 27 25.14 -3.66 -1.04
N PHE A 28 25.06 -2.47 -1.61
CA PHE A 28 25.95 -1.38 -1.21
C PHE A 28 25.38 -0.61 -0.02
N PRO A 29 26.20 -0.20 0.94
CA PRO A 29 25.78 0.75 1.96
C PRO A 29 25.12 1.98 1.33
N LEU A 30 24.02 2.46 1.92
CA LEU A 30 23.28 3.63 1.40
C LEU A 30 24.18 4.85 1.14
N GLY A 31 25.17 5.08 2.00
CA GLY A 31 26.12 6.17 1.86
C GLY A 31 27.14 5.99 0.73
N ASP A 32 27.19 4.82 0.10
CA ASP A 32 28.09 4.53 -1.03
C ASP A 32 27.43 4.83 -2.39
N VAL A 33 26.12 5.10 -2.41
CA VAL A 33 25.39 5.50 -3.60
C VAL A 33 24.85 6.92 -3.43
N THR A 34 25.38 7.87 -4.16
CA THR A 34 24.97 9.27 -4.12
C THR A 34 24.12 9.60 -5.34
N LEU A 35 22.92 10.12 -5.13
CA LEU A 35 22.08 10.64 -6.22
C LEU A 35 22.59 12.02 -6.64
N ASN A 36 22.86 12.20 -7.94
CA ASN A 36 23.46 13.43 -8.45
C ASN A 36 22.43 14.40 -9.02
N ASP A 37 21.39 13.91 -9.71
CA ASP A 37 20.36 14.72 -10.36
C ASP A 37 19.08 13.88 -10.61
N GLY A 38 18.07 14.50 -11.21
CA GLY A 38 16.84 13.87 -11.66
C GLY A 38 15.69 13.97 -10.66
N VAL A 39 14.54 13.41 -11.05
CA VAL A 39 13.29 13.50 -10.28
C VAL A 39 13.39 12.81 -8.92
N LEU A 40 14.11 11.70 -8.84
CA LEU A 40 14.31 10.95 -7.59
C LEU A 40 15.17 11.74 -6.58
N LYS A 41 16.21 12.43 -7.05
CA LYS A 41 17.00 13.30 -6.18
C LYS A 41 16.17 14.47 -5.64
N LYS A 42 15.38 15.12 -6.50
CA LYS A 42 14.49 16.22 -6.08
C LYS A 42 13.47 15.75 -5.04
N ALA A 43 12.86 14.58 -5.24
CA ALA A 43 11.93 14.00 -4.31
C ALA A 43 12.58 13.66 -2.95
N ARG A 44 13.82 13.11 -2.97
CA ARG A 44 14.59 12.83 -1.75
C ARG A 44 14.94 14.12 -0.99
N ASP A 45 15.39 15.16 -1.69
CA ASP A 45 15.78 16.43 -1.07
C ASP A 45 14.56 17.13 -0.44
N LEU A 46 13.39 17.09 -1.11
CA LEU A 46 12.14 17.58 -0.56
C LEU A 46 11.70 16.75 0.66
N ASN A 47 11.88 15.42 0.62
CA ASN A 47 11.57 14.55 1.74
C ASN A 47 12.35 14.92 3.00
N ILE A 48 13.65 15.19 2.88
CA ILE A 48 14.46 15.68 4.02
C ILE A 48 13.86 16.96 4.57
N HIS A 49 13.50 17.93 3.72
CA HIS A 49 12.86 19.17 4.16
C HIS A 49 11.54 18.91 4.91
N THR A 50 10.70 18.00 4.40
CA THR A 50 9.44 17.61 5.03
C THR A 50 9.67 16.94 6.39
N LEU A 51 10.62 16.00 6.47
CA LEU A 51 10.98 15.31 7.71
C LEU A 51 11.44 16.27 8.82
N LEU A 52 12.16 17.32 8.46
CA LEU A 52 12.68 18.30 9.43
C LEU A 52 11.57 19.22 10.00
N GLN A 53 10.33 19.17 9.49
CA GLN A 53 9.18 19.88 10.04
C GLN A 53 8.53 19.15 11.23
N TYR A 54 8.80 17.85 11.42
CA TYR A 54 8.26 17.07 12.52
C TYR A 54 9.03 17.35 13.82
N ASP A 55 8.29 17.36 14.92
CA ASP A 55 8.83 17.53 16.28
C ASP A 55 9.11 16.17 16.91
N CYS A 56 10.38 15.89 17.23
CA CYS A 56 10.80 14.63 17.86
C CYS A 56 10.15 14.39 19.23
N ASP A 57 9.95 15.43 20.04
CA ASP A 57 9.35 15.29 21.37
C ASP A 57 7.86 14.91 21.27
N ARG A 58 7.16 15.37 20.23
CA ARG A 58 5.79 14.95 19.95
C ARG A 58 5.72 13.50 19.49
N LEU A 59 6.67 13.03 18.64
CA LEU A 59 6.77 11.63 18.23
C LEU A 59 7.15 10.70 19.39
N LEU A 60 7.94 11.19 20.34
CA LEU A 60 8.38 10.46 21.51
C LEU A 60 7.38 10.50 22.68
N ALA A 61 6.38 11.37 22.63
CA ALA A 61 5.41 11.52 23.70
C ALA A 61 4.70 10.21 24.10
N PRO A 62 4.25 9.35 23.18
CA PRO A 62 3.65 8.05 23.51
C PRO A 62 4.63 7.14 24.28
N TYR A 63 5.90 7.08 23.88
CA TYR A 63 6.93 6.25 24.52
C TYR A 63 7.22 6.69 25.95
N ARG A 64 7.33 8.00 26.17
CA ARG A 64 7.53 8.57 27.51
C ARG A 64 6.32 8.30 28.41
N LYS A 65 5.10 8.49 27.88
CA LYS A 65 3.83 8.24 28.58
C LYS A 65 3.74 6.78 29.05
N GLU A 66 3.93 5.83 28.13
CA GLU A 66 3.87 4.40 28.46
C GLU A 66 4.98 3.96 29.40
N ALA A 67 6.15 4.62 29.39
CA ALA A 67 7.22 4.41 30.38
C ALA A 67 6.95 5.06 31.75
N GLY A 68 5.82 5.72 31.96
CA GLY A 68 5.49 6.43 33.17
C GLY A 68 6.32 7.70 33.38
N LEU A 69 6.81 8.30 32.32
CA LEU A 69 7.52 9.58 32.30
C LEU A 69 6.61 10.69 31.76
N GLU A 70 6.83 11.92 32.28
CA GLU A 70 6.12 13.09 31.74
C GLU A 70 6.56 13.32 30.28
N PRO A 71 5.61 13.38 29.29
CA PRO A 71 5.91 13.78 27.94
C PRO A 71 6.49 15.20 27.86
N LYS A 72 7.50 15.41 27.03
CA LYS A 72 8.11 16.74 26.83
C LYS A 72 7.25 17.65 25.95
N ALA A 73 6.38 17.06 25.09
CA ALA A 73 5.43 17.74 24.25
C ALA A 73 4.12 16.95 24.12
N LYS A 74 3.05 17.60 23.64
CA LYS A 74 1.78 16.93 23.32
C LYS A 74 1.99 15.98 22.14
N ALA A 75 1.53 14.72 22.25
CA ALA A 75 1.53 13.76 21.13
C ALA A 75 0.84 14.33 19.89
N TYR A 76 1.19 13.80 18.74
CA TYR A 76 0.49 14.11 17.51
C TYR A 76 -0.97 13.64 17.56
N PRO A 77 -1.92 14.38 16.94
CA PRO A 77 -3.30 13.96 16.86
C PRO A 77 -3.47 12.81 15.86
N ASN A 78 -4.69 12.30 15.77
CA ASN A 78 -5.06 11.32 14.75
C ASN A 78 -4.53 9.91 15.07
N TRP A 79 -5.30 8.91 14.68
CA TRP A 79 -5.01 7.49 14.88
C TRP A 79 -4.75 7.09 16.34
N ASP A 80 -5.50 7.71 17.27
CA ASP A 80 -5.50 7.32 18.69
C ASP A 80 -5.75 5.81 18.81
N GLY A 81 -4.88 5.14 19.56
CA GLY A 81 -4.85 3.68 19.70
C GLY A 81 -3.75 3.01 18.89
N LEU A 82 -3.15 3.70 17.91
CA LEU A 82 -1.95 3.27 17.19
C LEU A 82 -0.76 4.20 17.47
N ASP A 83 -0.84 5.00 18.52
CA ASP A 83 0.22 5.93 18.92
C ASP A 83 1.59 5.25 18.97
N GLY A 84 2.63 5.95 18.53
CA GLY A 84 4.01 5.43 18.54
C GLY A 84 4.49 4.87 17.21
N HIS A 85 3.64 4.28 16.34
CA HIS A 85 4.12 3.64 15.12
C HIS A 85 4.90 4.61 14.20
N VAL A 86 4.44 5.87 14.03
CA VAL A 86 5.14 6.85 13.18
C VAL A 86 6.50 7.22 13.76
N GLY A 87 6.69 7.19 15.10
CA GLY A 87 7.99 7.40 15.73
C GLY A 87 9.04 6.39 15.28
N GLY A 88 8.66 5.11 15.09
CA GLY A 88 9.56 4.07 14.55
C GLY A 88 9.92 4.32 13.08
N HIS A 89 8.95 4.62 12.24
CA HIS A 89 9.16 5.00 10.83
C HIS A 89 10.07 6.24 10.70
N TYR A 90 9.82 7.25 11.54
CA TYR A 90 10.62 8.46 11.53
C TYR A 90 12.08 8.17 11.91
N LEU A 91 12.33 7.28 12.88
CA LEU A 91 13.68 6.87 13.26
C LEU A 91 14.39 6.16 12.09
N THR A 92 13.70 5.25 11.38
CA THR A 92 14.20 4.67 10.13
C THR A 92 14.54 5.75 9.09
N ALA A 93 13.64 6.71 8.87
CA ALA A 93 13.86 7.79 7.91
C ALA A 93 15.06 8.69 8.29
N MET A 94 15.23 8.96 9.58
CA MET A 94 16.40 9.68 10.08
C MET A 94 17.70 8.91 9.83
N ALA A 95 17.71 7.59 10.08
CA ALA A 95 18.88 6.74 9.83
C ALA A 95 19.26 6.68 8.35
N ILE A 96 18.28 6.51 7.45
CA ILE A 96 18.46 6.50 5.99
C ILE A 96 19.11 7.80 5.53
N ASN A 97 18.56 8.95 5.93
CA ASN A 97 19.04 10.25 5.48
C ASN A 97 20.35 10.66 6.17
N ALA A 98 20.60 10.23 7.40
CA ALA A 98 21.90 10.37 8.07
C ALA A 98 23.00 9.58 7.36
N ALA A 99 22.70 8.35 6.91
CA ALA A 99 23.65 7.52 6.16
C ALA A 99 24.01 8.14 4.79
N THR A 100 23.07 8.85 4.17
CA THR A 100 23.28 9.55 2.89
C THR A 100 23.81 10.99 3.06
N GLY A 101 24.16 11.41 4.28
CA GLY A 101 24.94 12.62 4.55
C GLY A 101 24.21 13.80 5.18
N SER A 102 22.92 13.65 5.59
CA SER A 102 22.22 14.71 6.33
C SER A 102 22.65 14.73 7.80
N GLU A 103 23.35 15.78 8.21
CA GLU A 103 23.80 15.95 9.58
C GLU A 103 22.62 16.25 10.55
N GLU A 104 21.63 17.00 10.11
CA GLU A 104 20.43 17.28 10.89
C GLU A 104 19.64 16.01 11.18
N CYS A 105 19.49 15.10 10.20
CA CYS A 105 18.85 13.80 10.40
C CYS A 105 19.66 12.94 11.38
N ARG A 106 20.99 12.99 11.33
CA ARG A 106 21.88 12.29 12.27
C ARG A 106 21.65 12.76 13.70
N GLN A 107 21.64 14.06 13.93
CA GLN A 107 21.44 14.65 15.26
C GLN A 107 20.08 14.28 15.83
N ARG A 108 19.02 14.31 15.01
CA ARG A 108 17.66 13.89 15.43
C ARG A 108 17.58 12.40 15.75
N MET A 109 18.22 11.56 14.94
CA MET A 109 18.31 10.12 15.19
C MET A 109 19.00 9.86 16.55
N GLU A 110 20.14 10.47 16.80
CA GLU A 110 20.88 10.31 18.05
C GLU A 110 20.09 10.82 19.26
N TYR A 111 19.40 11.95 19.12
CA TYR A 111 18.51 12.48 20.14
C TYR A 111 17.38 11.49 20.47
N MET A 112 16.69 10.97 19.46
CA MET A 112 15.61 10.00 19.66
C MET A 112 16.09 8.72 20.35
N ILE A 113 17.25 8.19 19.95
CA ILE A 113 17.82 6.99 20.56
C ILE A 113 18.15 7.23 22.04
N SER A 114 18.70 8.39 22.39
CA SER A 114 18.97 8.75 23.78
C SER A 114 17.70 8.84 24.63
N GLU A 115 16.63 9.41 24.08
CA GLU A 115 15.33 9.47 24.74
C GLU A 115 14.66 8.09 24.88
N LEU A 116 14.78 7.24 23.86
CA LEU A 116 14.28 5.85 23.90
C LEU A 116 15.03 5.02 24.96
N GLN A 117 16.33 5.24 25.14
CA GLN A 117 17.09 4.65 26.25
C GLN A 117 16.52 5.09 27.59
N THR A 118 16.21 6.38 27.75
CA THR A 118 15.59 6.91 28.98
C THR A 118 14.23 6.24 29.23
N CYS A 119 13.44 6.00 28.19
CA CYS A 119 12.16 5.27 28.28
C CYS A 119 12.38 3.80 28.66
N ALA A 120 13.34 3.11 28.05
CA ALA A 120 13.67 1.72 28.35
C ALA A 120 14.08 1.54 29.81
N ASP A 121 14.95 2.45 30.33
CA ASP A 121 15.39 2.44 31.72
C ASP A 121 14.24 2.74 32.69
N ALA A 122 13.31 3.61 32.30
CA ALA A 122 12.10 3.89 33.09
C ALA A 122 11.15 2.69 33.11
N ASN A 123 10.96 2.00 31.99
CA ASN A 123 10.14 0.79 31.92
C ASN A 123 10.61 -0.29 32.89
N VAL A 124 11.92 -0.53 32.97
CA VAL A 124 12.48 -1.50 33.92
C VAL A 124 12.16 -1.14 35.38
N ARG A 125 12.11 0.17 35.72
CA ARG A 125 11.80 0.64 37.05
C ARG A 125 10.31 0.68 37.36
N ASN A 126 9.53 1.15 36.41
CA ASN A 126 8.10 1.46 36.59
C ASN A 126 7.20 0.27 36.25
N HIS A 127 7.65 -0.62 35.36
CA HIS A 127 6.89 -1.75 34.86
C HIS A 127 7.74 -3.05 34.82
N PRO A 128 8.24 -3.50 35.97
CA PRO A 128 9.09 -4.69 36.05
C PRO A 128 8.39 -5.97 35.59
N GLU A 129 7.06 -5.98 35.61
CA GLU A 129 6.20 -7.09 35.12
C GLU A 129 6.26 -7.27 33.60
N TRP A 130 6.63 -6.26 32.80
CA TRP A 130 6.80 -6.37 31.35
C TRP A 130 8.09 -7.09 30.96
N GLY A 131 9.03 -7.21 31.86
CA GLY A 131 10.36 -7.71 31.59
C GLY A 131 11.31 -6.60 31.10
N ARG A 132 12.57 -6.99 30.90
CA ARG A 132 13.59 -6.05 30.42
C ARG A 132 13.55 -5.91 28.92
N GLY A 133 13.94 -4.74 28.43
CA GLY A 133 14.15 -4.48 27.01
C GLY A 133 12.93 -3.89 26.28
N TYR A 134 11.77 -3.78 26.94
CA TYR A 134 10.61 -3.14 26.31
C TYR A 134 10.88 -1.65 26.05
N VAL A 135 10.64 -1.24 24.82
CA VAL A 135 10.68 0.15 24.38
C VAL A 135 9.58 0.41 23.34
N GLY A 136 8.34 0.58 23.80
CA GLY A 136 7.18 0.77 22.93
C GLY A 136 6.34 1.97 23.35
N GLY A 137 5.65 2.57 22.37
CA GLY A 137 4.67 3.65 22.60
C GLY A 137 3.21 3.18 22.44
N MET A 138 2.97 1.85 22.50
CA MET A 138 1.64 1.27 22.31
C MET A 138 0.72 1.60 23.48
N PRO A 139 -0.41 2.31 23.25
CA PRO A 139 -1.33 2.70 24.31
C PRO A 139 -1.89 1.50 25.07
N GLY A 140 -1.85 1.56 26.41
CA GLY A 140 -2.37 0.50 27.29
C GLY A 140 -1.48 -0.74 27.38
N SER A 141 -0.18 -0.57 27.17
CA SER A 141 0.85 -1.63 27.27
C SER A 141 0.75 -2.43 28.57
N ASP A 142 0.42 -1.78 29.71
CA ASP A 142 0.23 -2.43 31.01
C ASP A 142 -0.83 -3.54 30.98
N ARG A 143 -1.96 -3.29 30.39
CA ARG A 143 -3.07 -4.25 30.26
C ARG A 143 -2.79 -5.30 29.19
N ILE A 144 -2.24 -4.87 28.04
CA ILE A 144 -1.97 -5.77 26.92
C ILE A 144 -0.97 -6.85 27.35
N TRP A 145 0.22 -6.47 27.82
CA TRP A 145 1.31 -7.42 28.03
C TRP A 145 1.13 -8.27 29.29
N SER A 146 0.48 -7.74 30.31
CA SER A 146 0.18 -8.51 31.55
C SER A 146 -0.81 -9.66 31.32
N THR A 147 -1.77 -9.50 30.40
CA THR A 147 -2.72 -10.56 30.02
C THR A 147 -2.16 -11.47 28.94
N PHE A 148 -1.42 -10.90 27.98
CA PHE A 148 -0.81 -11.62 26.86
C PHE A 148 0.14 -12.73 27.33
N LYS A 149 1.03 -12.44 28.27
CA LYS A 149 2.01 -13.41 28.83
C LYS A 149 1.33 -14.62 29.48
N LYS A 150 0.05 -14.49 29.87
CA LYS A 150 -0.78 -15.58 30.43
C LYS A 150 -1.54 -16.37 29.34
N GLY A 151 -1.36 -16.04 28.06
CA GLY A 151 -2.11 -16.61 26.94
C GLY A 151 -3.54 -16.09 26.80
N ASP A 152 -3.88 -14.99 27.49
CA ASP A 152 -5.16 -14.31 27.34
C ASP A 152 -5.02 -13.14 26.36
N PHE A 153 -5.53 -13.32 25.14
CA PHE A 153 -5.40 -12.37 24.04
C PHE A 153 -6.60 -11.42 23.87
N ARG A 154 -7.57 -11.42 24.82
CA ARG A 154 -8.77 -10.58 24.67
C ARG A 154 -8.42 -9.08 24.62
N VAL A 155 -7.52 -8.62 25.47
CA VAL A 155 -7.05 -7.21 25.45
C VAL A 155 -6.23 -6.95 24.19
N TYR A 156 -5.36 -7.87 23.81
CA TYR A 156 -4.53 -7.80 22.60
C TYR A 156 -5.37 -7.64 21.33
N PHE A 157 -6.39 -8.49 21.13
CA PHE A 157 -7.30 -8.38 19.99
C PHE A 157 -8.26 -7.17 20.08
N GLY A 158 -8.52 -6.66 21.28
CA GLY A 158 -9.30 -5.44 21.51
C GLY A 158 -8.50 -4.16 21.31
N SER A 159 -7.18 -4.26 21.10
CA SER A 159 -6.28 -3.14 20.84
C SER A 159 -5.91 -3.07 19.37
N TRP A 160 -5.56 -1.89 18.87
CA TRP A 160 -5.27 -1.70 17.46
C TRP A 160 -3.86 -2.17 17.10
N ALA A 161 -3.74 -3.39 16.60
CA ALA A 161 -2.53 -4.01 16.03
C ALA A 161 -1.24 -3.80 16.87
N PRO A 162 -1.16 -4.31 18.13
CA PRO A 162 -0.04 -3.99 19.02
C PRO A 162 1.34 -4.36 18.47
N PHE A 163 1.52 -5.57 17.93
CA PHE A 163 2.83 -5.95 17.37
C PHE A 163 3.17 -5.20 16.07
N TYR A 164 2.19 -4.80 15.27
CA TYR A 164 2.43 -3.91 14.15
C TYR A 164 3.02 -2.56 14.62
N ASN A 165 2.42 -1.97 15.64
CA ASN A 165 2.92 -0.73 16.25
C ASN A 165 4.37 -0.87 16.72
N LEU A 166 4.64 -1.90 17.54
CA LEU A 166 5.99 -2.14 18.05
C LEU A 166 7.01 -2.45 16.96
N HIS A 167 6.60 -3.19 15.90
CA HIS A 167 7.47 -3.52 14.78
C HIS A 167 8.17 -2.31 14.20
N LYS A 168 7.47 -1.17 14.12
CA LYS A 168 8.07 0.06 13.56
C LYS A 168 9.25 0.57 14.38
N MET A 169 9.19 0.43 15.69
CA MET A 169 10.33 0.79 16.56
C MET A 169 11.44 -0.28 16.52
N PHE A 170 11.11 -1.57 16.42
CA PHE A 170 12.11 -2.60 16.16
C PHE A 170 12.90 -2.27 14.88
N ALA A 171 12.20 -1.96 13.80
CA ALA A 171 12.82 -1.59 12.51
C ALA A 171 13.66 -0.31 12.64
N GLY A 172 13.14 0.74 13.28
CA GLY A 172 13.86 2.00 13.45
C GLY A 172 15.17 1.87 14.23
N LEU A 173 15.17 1.08 15.30
CA LEU A 173 16.39 0.80 16.07
C LEU A 173 17.39 -0.07 15.29
N ARG A 174 16.90 -1.11 14.58
CA ARG A 174 17.73 -1.91 13.68
C ARG A 174 18.39 -1.03 12.62
N ASP A 175 17.64 -0.18 11.96
CA ASP A 175 18.10 0.64 10.84
C ASP A 175 19.11 1.71 11.31
N ALA A 176 18.93 2.29 12.49
CA ALA A 176 19.90 3.20 13.09
C ALA A 176 21.26 2.52 13.31
N TYR A 177 21.27 1.23 13.67
CA TYR A 177 22.52 0.46 13.74
C TYR A 177 23.05 0.10 12.36
N VAL A 178 22.19 -0.47 11.49
CA VAL A 178 22.61 -1.00 10.18
C VAL A 178 23.18 0.11 9.31
N TYR A 179 22.48 1.23 9.19
CA TYR A 179 22.87 2.32 8.30
C TYR A 179 23.89 3.29 8.90
N CYS A 180 23.85 3.49 10.22
CA CYS A 180 24.66 4.51 10.88
C CYS A 180 25.65 3.96 11.91
N GLY A 181 25.66 2.66 12.18
CA GLY A 181 26.55 2.04 13.17
C GLY A 181 26.30 2.48 14.60
N ASN A 182 25.06 2.88 14.94
CA ASN A 182 24.72 3.34 16.29
C ASN A 182 24.64 2.16 17.27
N GLU A 183 25.65 1.97 18.09
CA GLU A 183 25.73 0.86 19.05
C GLU A 183 24.67 0.91 20.16
N GLN A 184 24.22 2.11 20.56
CA GLN A 184 23.13 2.24 21.54
C GLN A 184 21.81 1.75 20.96
N ALA A 185 21.53 2.08 19.69
CA ALA A 185 20.36 1.56 18.97
C ALA A 185 20.40 0.03 18.86
N LYS A 186 21.57 -0.56 18.56
CA LYS A 186 21.76 -2.02 18.56
C LYS A 186 21.43 -2.65 19.90
N GLN A 187 21.93 -2.07 20.98
CA GLN A 187 21.66 -2.57 22.33
C GLN A 187 20.16 -2.53 22.67
N LEU A 188 19.49 -1.43 22.34
CA LEU A 188 18.03 -1.29 22.50
C LEU A 188 17.29 -2.30 21.64
N PHE A 189 17.68 -2.45 20.37
CA PHE A 189 17.08 -3.40 19.43
C PHE A 189 17.17 -4.85 19.93
N ILE A 190 18.38 -5.29 20.32
CA ILE A 190 18.58 -6.64 20.81
C ILE A 190 17.84 -6.87 22.12
N GLY A 191 17.87 -5.90 23.05
CA GLY A 191 17.09 -5.96 24.29
C GLY A 191 15.58 -6.07 24.01
N PHE A 192 15.07 -5.37 23.00
CA PHE A 192 13.67 -5.43 22.61
C PHE A 192 13.32 -6.79 21.96
N CYS A 193 14.23 -7.38 21.17
CA CYS A 193 14.08 -8.75 20.65
C CYS A 193 14.08 -9.80 21.79
N ASP A 194 14.93 -9.66 22.81
CA ASP A 194 14.93 -10.51 24.00
C ASP A 194 13.61 -10.40 24.77
N TRP A 195 13.06 -9.21 24.90
CA TRP A 195 11.74 -9.00 25.47
C TRP A 195 10.64 -9.74 24.69
N ALA A 196 10.63 -9.67 23.36
CA ALA A 196 9.65 -10.38 22.54
C ALA A 196 9.76 -11.91 22.69
N ILE A 197 10.98 -12.44 22.81
CA ILE A 197 11.23 -13.86 23.09
C ILE A 197 10.68 -14.23 24.48
N ASP A 198 11.00 -13.47 25.53
CA ASP A 198 10.50 -13.73 26.89
C ASP A 198 8.98 -13.69 26.94
N LEU A 199 8.38 -12.68 26.34
CA LEU A 199 6.92 -12.48 26.29
C LEU A 199 6.21 -13.70 25.68
N THR A 200 6.77 -14.27 24.62
CA THR A 200 6.15 -15.36 23.84
C THR A 200 6.64 -16.75 24.23
N SER A 201 7.63 -16.86 25.14
CA SER A 201 8.29 -18.14 25.49
C SER A 201 7.35 -19.18 26.08
N GLY A 202 6.34 -18.76 26.83
CA GLY A 202 5.34 -19.64 27.46
C GLY A 202 4.17 -20.03 26.55
N LEU A 203 4.07 -19.46 25.33
CA LEU A 203 2.98 -19.73 24.40
C LEU A 203 3.23 -21.01 23.59
N SER A 204 2.19 -21.84 23.47
CA SER A 204 2.21 -22.96 22.54
C SER A 204 2.18 -22.49 21.08
N ASP A 205 2.53 -23.38 20.14
CA ASP A 205 2.46 -23.08 18.69
C ASP A 205 1.04 -22.69 18.26
N GLN A 206 0.01 -23.29 18.85
CA GLN A 206 -1.39 -22.95 18.58
C GLN A 206 -1.73 -21.54 19.07
N GLN A 207 -1.26 -21.14 20.24
CA GLN A 207 -1.43 -19.80 20.77
C GLN A 207 -0.66 -18.76 19.94
N MET A 208 0.55 -19.09 19.48
CA MET A 208 1.29 -18.25 18.54
C MET A 208 0.50 -18.01 17.25
N GLU A 209 0.00 -19.09 16.63
CA GLU A 209 -0.79 -18.99 15.39
C GLU A 209 -2.09 -18.18 15.61
N GLN A 210 -2.75 -18.36 16.76
CA GLN A 210 -3.92 -17.55 17.14
C GLN A 210 -3.56 -16.06 17.23
N MET A 211 -2.48 -15.73 17.93
CA MET A 211 -2.00 -14.35 18.11
C MET A 211 -1.64 -13.69 16.79
N LEU A 212 -1.01 -14.42 15.87
CA LEU A 212 -0.63 -13.97 14.54
C LEU A 212 -1.84 -13.70 13.61
N GLY A 213 -3.05 -14.04 14.04
CA GLY A 213 -4.28 -13.62 13.38
C GLY A 213 -4.54 -12.10 13.44
N ASN A 214 -3.90 -11.38 14.38
CA ASN A 214 -3.84 -9.92 14.38
C ASN A 214 -2.63 -9.44 13.55
N GLU A 215 -2.69 -8.23 13.02
CA GLU A 215 -1.59 -7.62 12.28
C GLU A 215 -0.35 -7.46 13.17
N HIS A 216 0.80 -7.91 12.66
CA HIS A 216 2.04 -7.93 13.42
C HIS A 216 3.27 -7.40 12.65
N GLY A 217 3.02 -6.75 11.50
CA GLY A 217 4.09 -6.21 10.67
C GLY A 217 5.12 -7.27 10.27
N GLY A 218 6.36 -6.86 10.14
CA GLY A 218 7.52 -7.71 9.85
C GLY A 218 8.24 -8.21 11.10
N MET A 219 7.52 -8.66 12.16
CA MET A 219 8.16 -9.17 13.37
C MET A 219 9.11 -10.35 13.10
N ASN A 220 8.79 -11.21 12.14
CA ASN A 220 9.67 -12.29 11.70
C ASN A 220 10.94 -11.77 10.98
N GLU A 221 10.86 -10.68 10.22
CA GLU A 221 12.00 -10.01 9.56
C GLU A 221 13.00 -9.48 10.62
N VAL A 222 12.53 -8.64 11.54
CA VAL A 222 13.42 -8.01 12.53
C VAL A 222 14.06 -9.02 13.48
N LEU A 223 13.37 -10.10 13.83
CA LEU A 223 13.94 -11.21 14.60
C LEU A 223 14.97 -12.00 13.81
N ALA A 224 14.76 -12.20 12.51
CA ALA A 224 15.76 -12.80 11.63
C ALA A 224 17.02 -11.91 11.52
N ASP A 225 16.86 -10.58 11.45
CA ASP A 225 17.98 -9.64 11.47
C ASP A 225 18.72 -9.64 12.82
N ALA A 226 18.03 -9.81 13.94
CA ALA A 226 18.69 -9.99 15.24
C ALA A 226 19.59 -11.25 15.23
N TYR A 227 19.16 -12.32 14.57
CA TYR A 227 20.03 -13.49 14.34
C TYR A 227 21.23 -13.13 13.45
N ALA A 228 21.03 -12.43 12.36
CA ALA A 228 22.13 -12.01 11.48
C ALA A 228 23.17 -11.15 12.19
N ILE A 229 22.74 -10.28 13.15
CA ILE A 229 23.62 -9.40 13.94
C ILE A 229 24.38 -10.15 15.02
N THR A 230 23.72 -11.12 15.71
CA THR A 230 24.26 -11.73 16.94
C THR A 230 24.77 -13.16 16.74
N HIS A 231 24.29 -13.84 15.69
CA HIS A 231 24.46 -15.28 15.44
C HIS A 231 23.87 -16.19 16.53
N GLU A 232 22.98 -15.64 17.41
CA GLU A 232 22.30 -16.42 18.42
C GLU A 232 21.02 -17.04 17.88
N LYS A 233 21.01 -18.37 17.81
CA LYS A 233 19.92 -19.18 17.19
C LYS A 233 18.52 -18.85 17.77
N LYS A 234 18.41 -18.43 19.03
CA LYS A 234 17.14 -18.09 19.68
C LYS A 234 16.30 -17.05 18.88
N TYR A 235 16.96 -16.11 18.18
CA TYR A 235 16.28 -15.09 17.39
C TYR A 235 15.70 -15.67 16.10
N LEU A 236 16.44 -16.54 15.40
CA LEU A 236 15.93 -17.24 14.21
C LEU A 236 14.79 -18.21 14.56
N ASP A 237 14.90 -18.91 15.69
CA ASP A 237 13.83 -19.79 16.18
C ASP A 237 12.57 -18.98 16.49
N CYS A 238 12.72 -17.81 17.10
CA CYS A 238 11.60 -16.90 17.36
C CYS A 238 11.03 -16.30 16.07
N ALA A 239 11.87 -15.92 15.10
CA ALA A 239 11.43 -15.45 13.79
C ALA A 239 10.53 -16.50 13.09
N LYS A 240 10.93 -17.77 13.13
CA LYS A 240 10.12 -18.89 12.62
C LYS A 240 8.80 -19.06 13.40
N ARG A 241 8.75 -18.79 14.70
CA ARG A 241 7.51 -18.80 15.48
C ARG A 241 6.57 -17.63 15.13
N PHE A 242 7.11 -16.48 14.73
CA PHE A 242 6.34 -15.34 14.21
C PHE A 242 5.97 -15.49 12.72
N SER A 243 6.29 -16.60 12.07
CA SER A 243 5.89 -16.87 10.70
C SER A 243 4.50 -17.49 10.65
N HIS A 244 3.49 -16.70 10.21
CA HIS A 244 2.07 -17.07 10.18
C HIS A 244 1.82 -18.23 9.20
N ARG A 245 1.57 -19.43 9.69
CA ARG A 245 1.43 -20.66 8.90
C ARG A 245 0.23 -20.65 7.98
N ARG A 246 -0.82 -19.93 8.37
CA ARG A 246 -2.02 -19.71 7.51
C ARG A 246 -1.66 -19.09 6.16
N LEU A 247 -0.58 -18.32 6.09
CA LEU A 247 -0.04 -17.76 4.83
C LEU A 247 1.12 -18.61 4.30
N LEU A 248 2.12 -18.92 5.15
CA LEU A 248 3.32 -19.62 4.75
C LEU A 248 3.02 -20.98 4.09
N THR A 249 2.16 -21.78 4.71
CA THR A 249 1.91 -23.16 4.26
C THR A 249 1.30 -23.23 2.86
N PRO A 250 0.17 -22.55 2.54
CA PRO A 250 -0.37 -22.57 1.19
C PRO A 250 0.58 -21.93 0.17
N MET A 251 1.24 -20.82 0.50
CA MET A 251 2.17 -20.16 -0.41
C MET A 251 3.36 -21.06 -0.75
N SER A 252 3.94 -21.77 0.20
CA SER A 252 5.04 -22.73 -0.05
C SER A 252 4.63 -23.92 -0.94
N GLN A 253 3.33 -24.22 -0.99
CA GLN A 253 2.72 -25.22 -1.85
C GLN A 253 2.20 -24.65 -3.18
N ARG A 254 2.46 -23.38 -3.48
CA ARG A 254 1.97 -22.63 -4.64
C ARG A 254 0.44 -22.61 -4.76
N ILE A 255 -0.24 -22.47 -3.60
CA ILE A 255 -1.70 -22.33 -3.50
C ILE A 255 -1.99 -20.86 -3.17
N ASP A 256 -2.69 -20.16 -4.09
CA ASP A 256 -3.15 -18.80 -3.86
C ASP A 256 -4.29 -18.77 -2.84
N CYS A 257 -4.10 -18.03 -1.76
CA CYS A 257 -5.07 -17.84 -0.70
C CYS A 257 -5.33 -16.35 -0.38
N LEU A 258 -4.94 -15.43 -1.29
CA LEU A 258 -4.90 -13.99 -1.01
C LEU A 258 -6.25 -13.28 -1.12
N ASP A 259 -7.23 -13.85 -1.81
CA ASP A 259 -8.53 -13.21 -2.02
C ASP A 259 -9.14 -12.69 -0.71
N ASN A 260 -9.43 -11.39 -0.67
CA ASN A 260 -9.98 -10.67 0.47
C ASN A 260 -9.08 -10.62 1.73
N MET A 261 -7.82 -11.05 1.65
CA MET A 261 -6.87 -10.79 2.73
C MET A 261 -6.42 -9.31 2.71
N HIS A 262 -6.26 -8.73 3.89
CA HIS A 262 -5.67 -7.40 4.04
C HIS A 262 -4.24 -7.42 3.50
N ALA A 263 -3.97 -6.71 2.40
CA ALA A 263 -2.75 -6.84 1.61
C ALA A 263 -1.50 -6.43 2.41
N ASN A 264 -1.52 -5.23 2.98
CA ASN A 264 -0.39 -4.72 3.73
C ASN A 264 -0.09 -5.51 5.02
N THR A 265 -1.06 -6.28 5.53
CA THR A 265 -0.83 -7.26 6.61
C THR A 265 -0.02 -8.47 6.13
N GLN A 266 -0.15 -8.87 4.86
CA GLN A 266 0.53 -10.08 4.36
C GLN A 266 1.95 -9.79 3.85
N VAL A 267 2.18 -8.71 3.09
CA VAL A 267 3.49 -8.45 2.46
C VAL A 267 4.64 -8.41 3.48
N PRO A 268 4.55 -7.72 4.64
CA PRO A 268 5.63 -7.73 5.63
C PRO A 268 5.98 -9.11 6.18
N LYS A 269 4.99 -10.02 6.28
CA LYS A 269 5.24 -11.41 6.69
C LYS A 269 6.11 -12.13 5.67
N VAL A 270 5.85 -11.87 4.37
CA VAL A 270 6.58 -12.49 3.27
C VAL A 270 7.99 -11.93 3.12
N VAL A 271 8.20 -10.63 3.38
CA VAL A 271 9.55 -10.06 3.55
C VAL A 271 10.33 -10.85 4.60
N GLY A 272 9.72 -11.10 5.76
CA GLY A 272 10.33 -11.93 6.80
C GLY A 272 10.50 -13.41 6.40
N PHE A 273 9.64 -13.95 5.55
CA PHE A 273 9.85 -15.32 5.01
C PHE A 273 11.12 -15.36 4.18
N GLU A 274 11.30 -14.43 3.23
CA GLU A 274 12.50 -14.41 2.40
C GLU A 274 13.75 -14.18 3.23
N ARG A 275 13.69 -13.29 4.24
CA ARG A 275 14.82 -13.06 5.15
C ARG A 275 15.20 -14.32 5.94
N ILE A 276 14.22 -15.09 6.40
CA ILE A 276 14.46 -16.40 7.06
C ILE A 276 15.08 -17.41 6.07
N ALA A 277 14.58 -17.46 4.82
CA ALA A 277 15.13 -18.31 3.78
C ALA A 277 16.61 -18.01 3.51
N GLU A 278 16.95 -16.75 3.35
CA GLU A 278 18.32 -16.27 3.13
C GLU A 278 19.28 -16.70 4.25
N LEU A 279 18.84 -16.62 5.51
CA LEU A 279 19.68 -16.92 6.67
C LEU A 279 19.72 -18.38 7.07
N SER A 280 18.70 -19.18 6.68
CA SER A 280 18.58 -20.59 7.08
C SER A 280 18.71 -21.59 5.94
N GLY A 281 18.61 -21.14 4.68
CA GLY A 281 18.54 -22.05 3.52
C GLY A 281 17.24 -22.84 3.45
N ASP A 282 16.16 -22.41 4.12
CA ASP A 282 14.89 -23.12 4.16
C ASP A 282 14.06 -22.81 2.89
N GLU A 283 14.07 -23.75 1.97
CA GLU A 283 13.44 -23.64 0.65
C GLU A 283 11.92 -23.43 0.70
N ALA A 284 11.23 -23.87 1.75
CA ALA A 284 9.80 -23.67 1.86
C ALA A 284 9.46 -22.18 2.04
N TYR A 285 10.29 -21.44 2.76
CA TYR A 285 10.18 -20.00 2.94
C TYR A 285 10.46 -19.26 1.64
N HIS A 286 11.52 -19.59 0.92
CA HIS A 286 11.84 -19.01 -0.38
C HIS A 286 10.74 -19.28 -1.43
N ASN A 287 10.25 -20.52 -1.51
CA ASN A 287 9.15 -20.86 -2.41
C ASN A 287 7.88 -20.07 -2.12
N ALA A 288 7.57 -19.85 -0.83
CA ALA A 288 6.43 -19.05 -0.42
C ALA A 288 6.57 -17.57 -0.87
N SER A 289 7.76 -17.00 -0.68
CA SER A 289 8.07 -15.62 -1.04
C SER A 289 8.03 -15.41 -2.55
N THR A 290 8.66 -16.29 -3.30
CA THR A 290 8.70 -16.21 -4.77
C THR A 290 7.30 -16.36 -5.36
N PHE A 291 6.52 -17.35 -4.90
CA PHE A 291 5.16 -17.55 -5.39
C PHE A 291 4.23 -16.37 -5.04
N PHE A 292 4.34 -15.84 -3.83
CA PHE A 292 3.58 -14.65 -3.43
C PHE A 292 3.91 -13.48 -4.36
N TRP A 293 5.19 -13.22 -4.59
CA TRP A 293 5.64 -12.13 -5.48
C TRP A 293 5.10 -12.33 -6.91
N ASP A 294 5.20 -13.56 -7.45
CA ASP A 294 4.72 -13.90 -8.80
C ASP A 294 3.22 -13.60 -8.97
N ILE A 295 2.37 -14.03 -8.03
CA ILE A 295 0.91 -13.83 -8.15
C ILE A 295 0.48 -12.38 -7.87
N VAL A 296 1.19 -11.65 -7.00
CA VAL A 296 0.87 -10.25 -6.73
C VAL A 296 1.27 -9.38 -7.93
N THR A 297 2.50 -9.51 -8.41
CA THR A 297 3.00 -8.67 -9.51
C THR A 297 2.42 -9.05 -10.87
N GLY A 298 2.16 -10.33 -11.10
CA GLY A 298 1.66 -10.85 -12.38
C GLY A 298 0.15 -10.81 -12.54
N GLU A 299 -0.61 -10.96 -11.44
CA GLU A 299 -2.05 -11.19 -11.54
C GLU A 299 -2.91 -10.16 -10.80
N ARG A 300 -2.32 -9.34 -9.90
CA ARG A 300 -3.06 -8.42 -9.01
C ARG A 300 -2.57 -6.98 -9.06
N SER A 301 -1.40 -6.69 -9.66
CA SER A 301 -0.85 -5.34 -9.73
C SER A 301 -1.38 -4.56 -10.91
N LEU A 302 -1.73 -3.31 -10.66
CA LEU A 302 -2.09 -2.33 -11.68
C LEU A 302 -0.86 -1.88 -12.48
N ALA A 303 -1.08 -1.13 -13.56
CA ALA A 303 -0.03 -0.66 -14.46
C ALA A 303 1.07 0.17 -13.77
N PHE A 304 0.81 0.71 -12.61
CA PHE A 304 1.76 1.47 -11.80
C PHE A 304 2.42 0.68 -10.65
N GLY A 305 2.11 -0.61 -10.51
CA GLY A 305 2.72 -1.49 -9.50
C GLY A 305 1.99 -1.59 -8.17
N GLY A 306 0.89 -0.86 -7.98
CA GLY A 306 0.03 -1.00 -6.79
C GLY A 306 -0.94 -2.17 -6.92
N ASP A 307 -1.35 -2.82 -5.81
CA ASP A 307 -2.03 -4.12 -5.88
C ASP A 307 -3.19 -4.34 -4.88
N SER A 308 -3.57 -3.33 -4.10
CA SER A 308 -4.65 -3.43 -3.12
C SER A 308 -5.83 -2.51 -3.44
N ARG A 309 -7.00 -2.88 -2.93
CA ARG A 309 -8.23 -2.12 -2.94
C ARG A 309 -8.87 -2.18 -1.57
N ARG A 310 -9.19 -1.03 -0.97
CA ARG A 310 -9.64 -0.95 0.43
C ARG A 310 -8.73 -1.74 1.36
N GLU A 311 -7.42 -1.57 1.17
CA GLU A 311 -6.36 -2.28 1.92
C GLU A 311 -6.31 -3.81 1.72
N HIS A 312 -7.18 -4.39 0.90
CA HIS A 312 -7.26 -5.84 0.69
C HIS A 312 -6.89 -6.22 -0.74
N PHE A 313 -6.39 -7.43 -0.91
CA PHE A 313 -6.30 -8.03 -2.25
C PHE A 313 -7.72 -8.27 -2.76
N PRO A 314 -8.09 -7.73 -3.93
CA PRO A 314 -9.36 -8.08 -4.54
C PRO A 314 -9.34 -9.56 -4.96
N SER A 315 -10.52 -10.18 -5.04
CA SER A 315 -10.64 -11.44 -5.78
C SER A 315 -10.19 -11.22 -7.22
N ARG A 316 -9.47 -12.19 -7.79
CA ARG A 316 -9.05 -12.11 -9.20
C ARG A 316 -10.21 -11.90 -10.16
N GLU A 317 -11.40 -12.39 -9.81
CA GLU A 317 -12.64 -12.22 -10.60
C GLU A 317 -13.28 -10.83 -10.44
N ALA A 318 -12.92 -10.05 -9.42
CA ALA A 318 -13.53 -8.77 -9.06
C ALA A 318 -12.61 -7.56 -9.31
N CYS A 319 -11.63 -7.65 -10.21
CA CYS A 319 -10.68 -6.55 -10.48
C CYS A 319 -11.33 -5.29 -11.08
N THR A 320 -12.56 -5.35 -11.60
CA THR A 320 -13.35 -4.16 -11.97
C THR A 320 -13.58 -3.22 -10.80
N ASP A 321 -13.52 -3.70 -9.58
CA ASP A 321 -13.67 -2.88 -8.38
C ASP A 321 -12.57 -1.82 -8.23
N PHE A 322 -11.40 -2.00 -8.84
CA PHE A 322 -10.38 -0.94 -8.91
C PHE A 322 -10.87 0.30 -9.66
N ILE A 323 -11.77 0.12 -10.62
CA ILE A 323 -12.37 1.22 -11.40
C ILE A 323 -13.55 1.85 -10.64
N ASN A 324 -14.25 1.07 -9.83
CA ASN A 324 -15.46 1.52 -9.14
C ASN A 324 -15.17 2.23 -7.82
N ASP A 325 -14.07 1.87 -7.13
CA ASP A 325 -13.75 2.39 -5.82
C ASP A 325 -12.78 3.59 -5.87
N ILE A 326 -12.82 4.40 -4.80
CA ILE A 326 -11.88 5.49 -4.56
C ILE A 326 -10.68 5.07 -3.68
N ASP A 327 -10.81 3.93 -2.99
CA ASP A 327 -9.80 3.39 -2.09
C ASP A 327 -8.92 2.44 -2.91
N GLY A 328 -8.07 3.02 -3.74
CA GLY A 328 -7.15 2.31 -4.63
C GLY A 328 -5.96 1.68 -3.89
N PRO A 329 -4.91 1.28 -4.61
CA PRO A 329 -3.70 0.76 -4.00
C PRO A 329 -3.10 1.67 -2.92
N GLU A 330 -2.77 1.03 -1.81
CA GLU A 330 -2.13 1.63 -0.65
C GLU A 330 -0.62 1.75 -0.85
N SER A 331 -0.06 2.93 -0.55
CA SER A 331 1.38 3.17 -0.75
C SER A 331 2.29 2.34 0.18
N CYS A 332 1.83 2.03 1.41
CA CYS A 332 2.56 1.13 2.31
C CYS A 332 2.76 -0.26 1.70
N ASN A 333 1.73 -0.77 1.03
CA ASN A 333 1.78 -2.09 0.43
C ASN A 333 2.86 -2.15 -0.66
N THR A 334 2.91 -1.14 -1.53
CA THR A 334 3.95 -1.05 -2.57
C THR A 334 5.35 -0.86 -1.96
N ASN A 335 5.51 -0.06 -0.89
CA ASN A 335 6.78 0.02 -0.16
C ASN A 335 7.27 -1.37 0.29
N ASN A 336 6.38 -2.18 0.85
CA ASN A 336 6.74 -3.52 1.30
C ASN A 336 6.99 -4.50 0.14
N MET A 337 6.29 -4.35 -1.00
CA MET A 337 6.58 -5.11 -2.22
C MET A 337 7.96 -4.76 -2.80
N LEU A 338 8.41 -3.50 -2.72
CA LEU A 338 9.77 -3.13 -3.11
C LEU A 338 10.83 -3.77 -2.20
N LYS A 339 10.61 -3.82 -0.88
CA LYS A 339 11.49 -4.55 0.06
C LYS A 339 11.59 -6.03 -0.30
N LEU A 340 10.44 -6.70 -0.51
CA LEU A 340 10.43 -8.09 -0.93
C LEU A 340 11.17 -8.31 -2.26
N THR A 341 11.03 -7.37 -3.19
CA THR A 341 11.69 -7.43 -4.50
C THR A 341 13.22 -7.32 -4.38
N GLU A 342 13.71 -6.47 -3.49
CA GLU A 342 15.14 -6.36 -3.16
C GLU A 342 15.67 -7.68 -2.55
N ASP A 343 14.93 -8.25 -1.59
CA ASP A 343 15.31 -9.49 -0.91
C ASP A 343 15.37 -10.67 -1.88
N LEU A 344 14.38 -10.80 -2.77
CA LEU A 344 14.35 -11.85 -3.80
C LEU A 344 15.49 -11.68 -4.81
N HIS A 345 15.78 -10.45 -5.23
CA HIS A 345 16.93 -10.17 -6.09
C HIS A 345 18.25 -10.50 -5.39
N ARG A 346 18.37 -10.19 -4.11
CA ARG A 346 19.55 -10.54 -3.30
C ARG A 346 19.74 -12.05 -3.20
N TYR A 347 18.66 -12.82 -3.06
CA TYR A 347 18.73 -14.28 -3.05
C TYR A 347 19.16 -14.85 -4.40
N ALA A 348 18.50 -14.42 -5.48
CA ALA A 348 18.78 -14.84 -6.85
C ALA A 348 18.60 -13.68 -7.84
N PRO A 349 19.68 -12.99 -8.25
CA PRO A 349 19.57 -11.84 -9.15
C PRO A 349 18.89 -12.19 -10.47
N ASP A 350 17.76 -11.50 -10.73
CA ASP A 350 16.98 -11.60 -11.95
C ASP A 350 16.49 -10.19 -12.34
N ALA A 351 16.60 -9.85 -13.63
CA ALA A 351 16.22 -8.53 -14.14
C ALA A 351 14.72 -8.24 -13.98
N ARG A 352 13.85 -9.26 -13.89
CA ARG A 352 12.41 -9.09 -13.65
C ARG A 352 12.11 -8.35 -12.34
N TYR A 353 12.95 -8.53 -11.31
CA TYR A 353 12.84 -7.83 -10.05
C TYR A 353 13.16 -6.35 -10.23
N ALA A 354 14.19 -6.04 -11.00
CA ALA A 354 14.56 -4.65 -11.31
C ALA A 354 13.51 -3.97 -12.22
N ASP A 355 12.87 -4.70 -13.13
CA ASP A 355 11.78 -4.18 -13.96
C ASP A 355 10.55 -3.80 -13.11
N PHE A 356 10.14 -4.64 -12.15
CA PHE A 356 9.04 -4.31 -11.24
C PHE A 356 9.43 -3.17 -10.30
N TYR A 357 10.66 -3.18 -9.77
CA TYR A 357 11.14 -2.13 -8.89
C TYR A 357 11.13 -0.76 -9.57
N GLU A 358 11.62 -0.68 -10.81
CA GLU A 358 11.58 0.53 -11.63
C GLU A 358 10.14 1.00 -11.87
N LEU A 359 9.27 0.08 -12.31
CA LEU A 359 7.86 0.36 -12.58
C LEU A 359 7.16 0.98 -11.36
N ALA A 360 7.26 0.32 -10.20
CA ALA A 360 6.59 0.75 -8.99
C ALA A 360 7.21 2.01 -8.38
N THR A 361 8.54 2.16 -8.47
CA THR A 361 9.25 3.35 -7.96
C THR A 361 8.83 4.61 -8.72
N PHE A 362 8.86 4.60 -10.06
CA PHE A 362 8.51 5.80 -10.83
C PHE A 362 7.01 6.08 -10.83
N ASN A 363 6.17 5.06 -11.04
CA ASN A 363 4.74 5.30 -11.27
C ASN A 363 3.90 5.34 -10.00
N HIS A 364 4.26 4.61 -8.93
CA HIS A 364 3.52 4.66 -7.68
C HIS A 364 4.25 5.49 -6.63
N ILE A 365 5.42 5.02 -6.14
CA ILE A 365 6.09 5.66 -5.00
C ILE A 365 6.40 7.15 -5.26
N LEU A 366 7.03 7.48 -6.40
CA LEU A 366 7.32 8.87 -6.74
C LEU A 366 6.04 9.73 -6.81
N SER A 367 4.94 9.18 -7.32
CA SER A 367 3.65 9.87 -7.43
C SER A 367 2.95 10.09 -6.08
N THR A 368 3.40 9.43 -5.01
CA THR A 368 2.79 9.56 -3.67
C THR A 368 3.37 10.69 -2.84
N GLN A 369 4.31 11.46 -3.36
CA GLN A 369 4.81 12.69 -2.73
C GLN A 369 4.35 13.90 -3.53
N HIS A 370 3.72 14.87 -2.88
CA HIS A 370 3.44 16.14 -3.54
C HIS A 370 4.73 16.92 -3.80
N PRO A 371 5.00 17.37 -5.04
CA PRO A 371 6.31 17.92 -5.43
C PRO A 371 6.65 19.29 -4.82
N GLU A 372 5.68 20.01 -4.24
CA GLU A 372 5.90 21.33 -3.64
C GLU A 372 5.89 21.27 -2.11
N HIS A 373 4.83 20.72 -1.49
CA HIS A 373 4.69 20.70 -0.02
C HIS A 373 5.14 19.40 0.63
N GLY A 374 5.49 18.36 -0.16
CA GLY A 374 6.07 17.11 0.35
C GLY A 374 5.11 16.17 1.08
N GLY A 375 3.79 16.45 1.11
CA GLY A 375 2.79 15.59 1.72
C GLY A 375 2.68 14.23 1.00
N TYR A 376 2.27 13.19 1.76
CA TYR A 376 2.24 11.80 1.28
C TYR A 376 0.82 11.34 0.98
N VAL A 377 0.69 10.42 0.03
CA VAL A 377 -0.58 9.81 -0.38
C VAL A 377 -0.78 8.47 0.30
N TYR A 378 -2.00 8.19 0.77
CA TYR A 378 -2.41 6.87 1.25
C TYR A 378 -2.87 6.00 0.07
N PHE A 379 -3.98 6.38 -0.56
CA PHE A 379 -4.60 5.67 -1.68
C PHE A 379 -4.32 6.35 -3.02
N THR A 380 -4.00 5.54 -4.04
CA THR A 380 -3.91 5.98 -5.43
C THR A 380 -5.06 5.36 -6.23
N PRO A 381 -6.23 6.03 -6.34
CA PRO A 381 -7.38 5.50 -7.05
C PRO A 381 -7.11 5.27 -8.53
N ALA A 382 -7.53 4.12 -9.05
CA ALA A 382 -7.60 3.87 -10.50
C ALA A 382 -8.94 4.30 -11.10
N ARG A 383 -9.90 4.74 -10.25
CA ARG A 383 -11.20 5.22 -10.69
C ARG A 383 -11.05 6.41 -11.65
N PRO A 384 -11.63 6.35 -12.85
CA PRO A 384 -11.60 7.44 -13.80
C PRO A 384 -12.14 8.75 -13.22
N ARG A 385 -11.44 9.85 -13.47
CA ARG A 385 -11.84 11.20 -13.04
C ARG A 385 -11.93 11.36 -11.53
N HIS A 386 -11.15 10.56 -10.76
CA HIS A 386 -10.94 10.78 -9.33
C HIS A 386 -9.57 11.41 -9.07
N TYR A 387 -9.18 11.63 -7.81
CA TYR A 387 -7.94 12.31 -7.44
C TYR A 387 -7.29 11.67 -6.21
N ARG A 388 -6.05 12.05 -5.91
CA ARG A 388 -5.31 11.68 -4.69
C ARG A 388 -5.37 12.84 -3.72
N ASN A 389 -5.40 12.52 -2.42
CA ASN A 389 -5.20 13.50 -1.37
C ASN A 389 -3.85 13.27 -0.68
N TYR A 390 -3.37 14.31 0.00
CA TYR A 390 -2.03 14.34 0.57
C TYR A 390 -2.09 14.63 2.07
N SER A 391 -1.18 14.04 2.84
CA SER A 391 -0.96 14.39 4.24
C SER A 391 -0.38 15.80 4.36
N ALA A 392 -0.66 16.45 5.50
CA ALA A 392 0.08 17.64 5.92
C ALA A 392 1.03 17.27 7.06
N PRO A 393 2.25 17.81 7.09
CA PRO A 393 3.13 17.65 8.23
C PRO A 393 2.42 18.08 9.52
N ASN A 394 2.61 17.30 10.59
CA ASN A 394 2.05 17.54 11.92
C ASN A 394 0.52 17.35 12.06
N GLU A 395 -0.21 17.02 11.01
CA GLU A 395 -1.67 16.80 11.03
C GLU A 395 -2.03 15.31 10.92
N ALA A 396 -1.53 14.62 9.90
CA ALA A 396 -1.86 13.23 9.62
C ALA A 396 -0.76 12.26 10.08
N MET A 397 -1.15 11.20 10.80
CA MET A 397 -0.23 10.16 11.32
C MET A 397 -0.62 8.76 10.81
N TRP A 398 -1.04 8.65 9.56
CA TRP A 398 -1.37 7.37 8.93
C TRP A 398 -0.14 6.47 8.78
N CYS A 399 -0.32 5.17 8.65
CA CYS A 399 0.77 4.26 8.33
C CYS A 399 1.54 4.70 7.06
N CYS A 400 0.83 5.19 6.05
CA CYS A 400 1.42 5.66 4.80
C CYS A 400 2.18 6.99 4.93
N VAL A 401 1.95 7.78 5.98
CA VAL A 401 2.86 8.88 6.34
C VAL A 401 4.19 8.30 6.81
N GLY A 402 4.15 7.26 7.63
CA GLY A 402 5.35 6.56 8.09
C GLY A 402 6.18 5.96 6.95
N THR A 403 5.58 5.17 6.06
CA THR A 403 6.31 4.62 4.88
C THR A 403 6.70 5.69 3.88
N GLY A 404 5.92 6.77 3.73
CA GLY A 404 6.28 7.92 2.92
C GLY A 404 7.55 8.60 3.40
N MET A 405 7.73 8.73 4.72
CA MET A 405 8.97 9.24 5.32
C MET A 405 10.20 8.43 4.91
N GLU A 406 10.06 7.11 4.77
CA GLU A 406 11.16 6.21 4.39
C GLU A 406 11.39 6.15 2.88
N ASN A 407 10.33 6.04 2.08
CA ASN A 407 10.36 5.72 0.65
C ASN A 407 11.33 6.59 -0.14
N HIS A 408 11.22 7.92 0.06
CA HIS A 408 11.95 8.87 -0.76
C HIS A 408 13.42 9.02 -0.35
N GLY A 409 13.81 8.46 0.80
CA GLY A 409 15.22 8.37 1.21
C GLY A 409 15.99 7.21 0.57
N LYS A 410 15.28 6.17 0.09
CA LYS A 410 15.87 4.90 -0.36
C LYS A 410 16.21 4.81 -1.83
N TYR A 411 15.98 5.83 -2.64
CA TYR A 411 16.13 5.76 -4.10
C TYR A 411 17.51 5.34 -4.61
N GLY A 412 18.55 5.46 -3.79
CA GLY A 412 19.90 4.97 -4.12
C GLY A 412 20.12 3.47 -3.85
N GLN A 413 19.28 2.86 -3.03
CA GLN A 413 19.53 1.52 -2.46
C GLN A 413 19.65 0.42 -3.51
N PHE A 414 18.76 0.39 -4.49
CA PHE A 414 18.70 -0.67 -5.50
C PHE A 414 19.26 -0.28 -6.87
N VAL A 415 19.91 0.89 -7.00
CA VAL A 415 20.53 1.31 -8.28
C VAL A 415 21.64 0.33 -8.67
N TYR A 416 22.43 -0.08 -7.70
CA TYR A 416 23.53 -1.04 -7.88
C TYR A 416 23.48 -2.14 -6.84
N THR A 417 23.81 -3.36 -7.25
CA THR A 417 24.09 -4.48 -6.37
C THR A 417 25.35 -5.18 -6.83
N HIS A 418 25.93 -6.06 -6.01
CA HIS A 418 27.12 -6.82 -6.40
C HIS A 418 27.04 -8.26 -5.93
N ARG A 419 27.70 -9.17 -6.63
CA ARG A 419 27.86 -10.56 -6.19
C ARG A 419 29.20 -11.10 -6.64
N GLY A 420 30.04 -11.45 -5.68
CA GLY A 420 31.38 -11.95 -5.98
C GLY A 420 32.19 -10.94 -6.80
N ASN A 421 32.46 -11.26 -8.09
CA ASN A 421 33.20 -10.39 -9.01
C ASN A 421 32.31 -9.65 -10.01
N ALA A 422 31.02 -9.54 -9.75
CA ALA A 422 30.06 -8.90 -10.62
C ALA A 422 29.44 -7.65 -9.97
N LEU A 423 29.29 -6.59 -10.76
CA LEU A 423 28.55 -5.36 -10.42
C LEU A 423 27.30 -5.30 -11.30
N TYR A 424 26.14 -5.30 -10.70
CA TYR A 424 24.84 -5.14 -11.39
C TYR A 424 24.44 -3.68 -11.43
N VAL A 425 24.02 -3.22 -12.59
CA VAL A 425 23.36 -1.92 -12.80
C VAL A 425 21.88 -2.20 -12.99
N ASN A 426 21.11 -2.08 -11.92
CA ASN A 426 19.69 -2.44 -11.88
C ASN A 426 18.80 -1.30 -12.40
N LEU A 427 19.12 -0.05 -12.08
CA LEU A 427 18.33 1.11 -12.45
C LEU A 427 19.19 2.16 -13.18
N PHE A 428 18.57 2.87 -14.12
CA PHE A 428 19.21 3.99 -14.81
C PHE A 428 18.89 5.29 -14.08
N VAL A 429 19.73 5.63 -13.10
CA VAL A 429 19.56 6.81 -12.23
C VAL A 429 20.88 7.59 -12.16
N ALA A 430 20.81 8.91 -12.35
CA ALA A 430 22.00 9.78 -12.25
C ALA A 430 22.59 9.70 -10.83
N SER A 431 23.73 9.04 -10.71
CA SER A 431 24.30 8.65 -9.42
C SER A 431 25.81 8.43 -9.47
N GLU A 432 26.42 8.36 -8.30
CA GLU A 432 27.80 7.93 -8.13
C GLU A 432 27.88 6.78 -7.12
N LEU A 433 28.52 5.69 -7.52
CA LEU A 433 28.82 4.54 -6.66
C LEU A 433 30.26 4.63 -6.18
N ASN A 434 30.48 4.45 -4.88
CA ASN A 434 31.78 4.27 -4.25
C ASN A 434 31.94 2.81 -3.80
N TRP A 435 32.44 1.95 -4.64
CA TRP A 435 32.73 0.55 -4.29
C TRP A 435 34.03 0.46 -3.47
N ARG A 436 33.92 0.71 -2.16
CA ARG A 436 35.05 0.88 -1.24
C ARG A 436 35.98 -0.31 -1.22
N ASP A 437 35.46 -1.53 -1.16
CA ASP A 437 36.25 -2.77 -1.05
C ASP A 437 37.18 -2.99 -2.25
N ARG A 438 36.84 -2.39 -3.39
CA ARG A 438 37.60 -2.50 -4.63
C ARG A 438 38.33 -1.20 -4.99
N GLY A 439 38.13 -0.12 -4.25
CA GLY A 439 38.66 1.19 -4.56
C GLY A 439 38.20 1.70 -5.93
N ILE A 440 36.99 1.37 -6.34
CA ILE A 440 36.39 1.76 -7.61
C ILE A 440 35.32 2.82 -7.35
N ARG A 441 35.37 3.91 -8.14
CA ARG A 441 34.23 4.82 -8.25
C ARG A 441 33.66 4.76 -9.66
N LEU A 442 32.35 4.67 -9.75
CA LEU A 442 31.59 4.68 -10.98
C LEU A 442 30.54 5.80 -10.92
N ARG A 443 30.50 6.64 -11.95
CA ARG A 443 29.47 7.66 -12.12
C ARG A 443 28.54 7.25 -13.25
N GLN A 444 27.24 7.31 -13.00
CA GLN A 444 26.18 7.15 -13.98
C GLN A 444 25.54 8.51 -14.28
N GLU A 445 25.53 8.90 -15.54
CA GLU A 445 24.93 10.13 -16.06
C GLU A 445 23.78 9.76 -16.99
N THR A 446 22.57 10.23 -16.66
CA THR A 446 21.35 9.99 -17.43
C THR A 446 20.30 11.04 -17.07
N ALA A 447 19.41 11.34 -18.00
CA ALA A 447 18.20 12.11 -17.73
C ALA A 447 16.95 11.20 -17.76
N PHE A 448 17.11 9.88 -17.60
CA PHE A 448 15.99 8.95 -17.51
C PHE A 448 15.03 9.40 -16.38
N PRO A 449 13.70 9.36 -16.58
CA PRO A 449 12.98 8.76 -17.72
C PRO A 449 12.80 9.67 -18.94
N TYR A 450 13.30 10.90 -18.94
CA TYR A 450 13.16 11.85 -20.05
C TYR A 450 14.18 11.66 -21.19
N ALA A 451 15.11 10.72 -21.05
CA ALA A 451 16.07 10.31 -22.07
C ALA A 451 16.19 8.79 -22.10
N GLU A 452 16.53 8.27 -23.28
CA GLU A 452 16.64 6.84 -23.58
C GLU A 452 18.11 6.36 -23.56
N THR A 453 18.95 7.05 -22.79
CA THR A 453 20.37 6.74 -22.72
C THR A 453 20.94 6.91 -21.32
N SER A 454 21.93 6.09 -21.00
CA SER A 454 22.73 6.22 -19.78
C SER A 454 24.21 6.05 -20.10
N LYS A 455 25.05 6.85 -19.45
CA LYS A 455 26.51 6.76 -19.58
C LYS A 455 27.13 6.51 -18.21
N MET A 456 27.86 5.43 -18.10
CA MET A 456 28.64 5.10 -16.92
C MET A 456 30.14 5.38 -17.18
N THR A 457 30.83 5.94 -16.19
CA THR A 457 32.25 6.24 -16.27
C THR A 457 32.96 5.75 -15.01
N ILE A 458 34.07 5.00 -15.17
CA ILE A 458 34.94 4.68 -14.05
C ILE A 458 35.75 5.94 -13.73
N THR A 459 35.40 6.63 -12.64
CA THR A 459 36.01 7.90 -12.25
C THR A 459 37.25 7.69 -11.41
N GLU A 460 37.37 6.58 -10.68
CA GLU A 460 38.54 6.21 -9.89
C GLU A 460 38.73 4.69 -9.89
N GLY A 461 40.02 4.28 -9.69
CA GLY A 461 40.38 2.88 -9.49
C GLY A 461 40.63 2.10 -10.79
N LYS A 462 40.90 0.80 -10.59
CA LYS A 462 41.09 -0.20 -11.66
C LYS A 462 40.88 -1.60 -11.09
N GLY A 463 40.39 -2.50 -11.89
CA GLY A 463 40.17 -3.89 -11.46
C GLY A 463 39.53 -4.77 -12.52
N GLN A 464 39.61 -6.08 -12.32
CA GLN A 464 38.88 -7.07 -13.14
C GLN A 464 37.54 -7.34 -12.49
N PHE A 465 36.44 -7.09 -13.21
CA PHE A 465 35.09 -7.46 -12.80
C PHE A 465 34.12 -7.50 -13.98
N ALA A 466 33.02 -8.23 -13.85
CA ALA A 466 31.91 -8.21 -14.77
C ALA A 466 30.95 -7.07 -14.42
N LEU A 467 30.74 -6.15 -15.35
CA LEU A 467 29.65 -5.17 -15.27
C LEU A 467 28.41 -5.78 -15.94
N LEU A 468 27.34 -5.97 -15.18
CA LEU A 468 26.08 -6.53 -15.62
C LEU A 468 25.08 -5.40 -15.80
N VAL A 469 24.86 -4.98 -17.05
CA VAL A 469 23.94 -3.91 -17.40
C VAL A 469 22.57 -4.50 -17.66
N ARG A 470 21.53 -4.04 -16.98
CA ARG A 470 20.17 -4.52 -17.18
C ARG A 470 19.71 -4.28 -18.63
N TYR A 471 19.14 -5.31 -19.23
CA TYR A 471 18.33 -5.24 -20.45
C TYR A 471 16.86 -5.22 -20.03
N PRO A 472 16.23 -4.01 -19.94
CA PRO A 472 14.85 -3.92 -19.44
C PRO A 472 13.86 -4.74 -20.27
N GLY A 473 12.87 -5.32 -19.59
CA GLY A 473 11.84 -6.12 -20.25
C GLY A 473 10.95 -5.33 -21.22
N TRP A 474 10.87 -4.01 -21.04
CA TRP A 474 10.11 -3.11 -21.91
C TRP A 474 10.88 -2.63 -23.16
N VAL A 475 12.17 -2.88 -23.26
CA VAL A 475 12.94 -2.63 -24.50
C VAL A 475 12.76 -3.79 -25.46
N LYS A 476 12.44 -3.50 -26.73
CA LYS A 476 12.24 -4.56 -27.72
C LYS A 476 13.50 -5.36 -27.97
N ALA A 477 13.33 -6.62 -28.32
CA ALA A 477 14.44 -7.52 -28.62
C ALA A 477 15.30 -7.00 -29.77
N GLY A 478 16.62 -6.89 -29.51
CA GLY A 478 17.60 -6.40 -30.48
C GLY A 478 17.77 -4.89 -30.56
N GLU A 479 17.03 -4.11 -29.77
CA GLU A 479 17.11 -2.64 -29.79
C GLU A 479 18.03 -2.05 -28.72
N LEU A 480 18.32 -2.79 -27.64
CA LEU A 480 19.29 -2.36 -26.64
C LEU A 480 20.66 -2.21 -27.31
N THR A 481 21.33 -1.10 -27.06
CA THR A 481 22.71 -0.90 -27.52
C THR A 481 23.64 -0.66 -26.34
N VAL A 482 24.82 -1.28 -26.39
CA VAL A 482 25.88 -1.06 -25.39
C VAL A 482 27.18 -0.77 -26.12
N LYS A 483 27.89 0.27 -25.67
CA LYS A 483 29.24 0.60 -26.18
C LYS A 483 30.21 0.72 -25.01
N VAL A 484 31.42 0.19 -25.17
CA VAL A 484 32.53 0.37 -24.22
C VAL A 484 33.60 1.20 -24.89
N ASN A 485 33.93 2.35 -24.31
CA ASN A 485 34.90 3.30 -24.88
C ASN A 485 34.60 3.64 -26.36
N GLY A 486 33.32 3.82 -26.66
CA GLY A 486 32.82 4.11 -28.03
C GLY A 486 32.75 2.92 -28.97
N GLN A 487 33.17 1.71 -28.57
CA GLN A 487 33.11 0.50 -29.38
C GLN A 487 31.83 -0.32 -29.01
N PRO A 488 31.05 -0.74 -30.02
CA PRO A 488 29.88 -1.61 -29.77
C PRO A 488 30.26 -2.92 -29.09
N VAL A 489 29.38 -3.41 -28.24
CA VAL A 489 29.43 -4.73 -27.58
C VAL A 489 28.36 -5.61 -28.21
N ASP A 490 28.74 -6.84 -28.59
CA ASP A 490 27.77 -7.84 -29.04
C ASP A 490 26.87 -8.29 -27.87
N ILE A 491 25.56 -8.23 -28.06
CA ILE A 491 24.56 -8.63 -27.06
C ILE A 491 23.97 -9.97 -27.46
N TYR A 492 24.11 -10.97 -26.59
CA TYR A 492 23.62 -12.34 -26.79
C TYR A 492 22.42 -12.69 -25.91
N THR A 493 21.93 -11.72 -25.10
CA THR A 493 20.78 -11.88 -24.22
C THR A 493 19.60 -11.07 -24.76
N GLY A 494 18.41 -11.27 -24.17
CA GLY A 494 17.19 -10.57 -24.56
C GLY A 494 16.62 -9.68 -23.47
N PRO A 495 15.46 -9.06 -23.71
CA PRO A 495 14.74 -8.28 -22.70
C PRO A 495 14.47 -9.09 -21.42
N GLY A 496 14.51 -8.41 -20.27
CA GLY A 496 14.34 -9.05 -18.96
C GLY A 496 15.56 -9.84 -18.50
N SER A 497 16.77 -9.42 -18.89
CA SER A 497 18.04 -10.07 -18.55
C SER A 497 19.14 -9.05 -18.23
N TYR A 498 20.38 -9.52 -18.09
CA TYR A 498 21.56 -8.67 -17.95
C TYR A 498 22.55 -8.92 -19.09
N VAL A 499 23.16 -7.85 -19.60
CA VAL A 499 24.30 -7.89 -20.53
C VAL A 499 25.58 -7.89 -19.72
N ALA A 500 26.37 -8.96 -19.78
CA ALA A 500 27.61 -9.10 -19.05
C ALA A 500 28.80 -8.55 -19.84
N ILE A 501 29.56 -7.65 -19.23
CA ILE A 501 30.80 -7.07 -19.79
C ILE A 501 31.95 -7.39 -18.83
N ASP A 502 32.58 -8.53 -18.99
CA ASP A 502 33.71 -8.94 -18.15
C ASP A 502 35.04 -8.47 -18.76
N ARG A 503 35.70 -7.54 -18.08
CA ARG A 503 36.96 -6.99 -18.51
C ARG A 503 37.76 -6.35 -17.37
N LYS A 504 39.01 -6.02 -17.66
CA LYS A 504 39.84 -5.20 -16.78
C LYS A 504 39.52 -3.73 -16.97
N TRP A 505 38.87 -3.15 -15.97
CA TRP A 505 38.46 -1.74 -15.94
C TRP A 505 39.58 -0.83 -15.41
N LYS A 506 39.61 0.42 -15.86
CA LYS A 506 40.51 1.47 -15.40
C LYS A 506 39.80 2.82 -15.42
N LYS A 507 40.33 3.77 -14.66
CA LYS A 507 39.87 5.16 -14.69
C LYS A 507 39.80 5.71 -16.12
N GLY A 508 38.66 6.34 -16.43
CA GLY A 508 38.33 6.91 -17.75
C GLY A 508 37.62 5.94 -18.70
N ASP A 509 37.51 4.65 -18.36
CA ASP A 509 36.64 3.73 -19.15
C ASP A 509 35.19 4.13 -19.05
N THR A 510 34.46 4.05 -20.18
CA THR A 510 33.07 4.43 -20.31
C THR A 510 32.23 3.27 -20.81
N VAL A 511 30.96 3.20 -20.37
CA VAL A 511 29.93 2.34 -20.91
C VAL A 511 28.72 3.20 -21.24
N GLU A 512 28.34 3.20 -22.52
CA GLU A 512 27.12 3.91 -23.00
C GLU A 512 26.06 2.91 -23.33
N VAL A 513 24.84 3.12 -22.80
CA VAL A 513 23.68 2.25 -22.98
C VAL A 513 22.57 3.06 -23.65
N GLY A 514 22.03 2.54 -24.74
CA GLY A 514 20.83 3.07 -25.39
C GLY A 514 19.68 2.08 -25.23
N PHE A 515 18.55 2.54 -24.73
CA PHE A 515 17.37 1.75 -24.44
C PHE A 515 16.10 2.44 -24.98
N PRO A 516 15.79 2.28 -26.27
CA PRO A 516 14.64 2.93 -26.90
C PRO A 516 13.33 2.58 -26.18
N MET A 517 12.51 3.61 -25.85
CA MET A 517 11.20 3.45 -25.26
C MET A 517 10.12 3.42 -26.37
N HIS A 518 9.16 2.54 -26.20
CA HIS A 518 8.01 2.41 -27.09
C HIS A 518 6.71 2.61 -26.35
N ASN A 519 5.70 3.09 -27.07
CA ASN A 519 4.34 3.10 -26.55
C ASN A 519 3.77 1.67 -26.50
N SER A 520 3.04 1.39 -25.44
CA SER A 520 2.37 0.11 -25.24
C SER A 520 1.11 0.29 -24.40
N ILE A 521 0.29 -0.75 -24.31
CA ILE A 521 -0.82 -0.79 -23.36
C ILE A 521 -0.57 -1.84 -22.29
N LYS A 522 -1.14 -1.61 -21.10
CA LYS A 522 -1.30 -2.63 -20.07
C LYS A 522 -2.76 -2.77 -19.70
N TYR A 523 -3.24 -4.00 -19.70
CA TYR A 523 -4.61 -4.27 -19.27
C TYR A 523 -4.75 -4.21 -17.74
N LEU A 524 -5.93 -3.82 -17.30
CA LEU A 524 -6.32 -4.05 -15.91
C LEU A 524 -6.39 -5.57 -15.67
N PRO A 525 -5.80 -6.12 -14.60
CA PRO A 525 -5.79 -7.55 -14.34
C PRO A 525 -7.19 -8.17 -14.46
N ASN A 526 -7.32 -9.21 -15.29
CA ASN A 526 -8.56 -9.94 -15.58
C ASN A 526 -9.73 -9.09 -16.10
N VAL A 527 -9.47 -7.86 -16.55
CA VAL A 527 -10.48 -6.94 -17.12
C VAL A 527 -9.96 -6.33 -18.43
N PRO A 528 -9.97 -7.09 -19.53
CA PRO A 528 -9.32 -6.68 -20.78
C PRO A 528 -9.98 -5.47 -21.48
N GLN A 529 -11.13 -5.02 -20.97
CA GLN A 529 -11.77 -3.81 -21.47
C GLN A 529 -11.14 -2.51 -20.94
N TYR A 530 -10.35 -2.58 -19.87
CA TYR A 530 -9.67 -1.40 -19.32
C TYR A 530 -8.18 -1.44 -19.61
N VAL A 531 -7.68 -0.38 -20.23
CA VAL A 531 -6.28 -0.25 -20.64
C VAL A 531 -5.62 0.97 -20.02
N ALA A 532 -4.37 0.82 -19.64
CA ALA A 532 -3.46 1.89 -19.28
C ALA A 532 -2.46 2.11 -20.41
N LEU A 533 -2.08 3.36 -20.65
CA LEU A 533 -1.13 3.76 -21.70
C LEU A 533 0.26 3.93 -21.10
N MET A 534 1.25 3.31 -21.71
CA MET A 534 2.64 3.30 -21.25
C MET A 534 3.58 3.86 -22.30
N HIS A 535 4.68 4.48 -21.87
CA HIS A 535 5.86 4.76 -22.72
C HIS A 535 7.09 4.19 -22.02
N GLY A 536 7.67 3.12 -22.57
CA GLY A 536 8.63 2.31 -21.83
C GLY A 536 8.05 1.84 -20.49
N PRO A 537 8.69 2.07 -19.34
CA PRO A 537 8.18 1.70 -18.02
C PRO A 537 7.26 2.76 -17.41
N ILE A 538 7.04 3.91 -18.05
CA ILE A 538 6.34 5.06 -17.50
C ILE A 538 4.85 5.00 -17.86
N LEU A 539 4.00 5.02 -16.82
CA LEU A 539 2.56 5.16 -16.97
C LEU A 539 2.22 6.59 -17.38
N LEU A 540 1.41 6.70 -18.44
CA LEU A 540 0.87 7.96 -18.90
C LEU A 540 -0.54 8.17 -18.32
N GLY A 541 -0.77 9.32 -17.74
CA GLY A 541 -2.07 9.74 -17.24
C GLY A 541 -2.51 11.05 -17.89
N MET A 542 -3.77 11.41 -17.68
CA MET A 542 -4.34 12.66 -18.18
C MET A 542 -5.04 13.40 -17.05
N LYS A 543 -4.78 14.72 -16.91
CA LYS A 543 -5.56 15.59 -16.03
C LYS A 543 -6.96 15.79 -16.60
N THR A 544 -8.00 15.70 -15.77
CA THR A 544 -9.40 15.75 -16.22
C THR A 544 -10.23 16.87 -15.58
N GLY A 545 -9.63 17.66 -14.70
CA GLY A 545 -10.27 18.78 -14.04
C GLY A 545 -9.78 19.02 -12.62
N THR A 546 -10.22 20.12 -12.05
CA THR A 546 -9.85 20.54 -10.67
C THR A 546 -11.09 20.81 -9.81
N GLU A 547 -12.26 20.47 -10.30
CA GLU A 547 -13.51 20.68 -9.57
C GLU A 547 -13.65 19.71 -8.40
N ASP A 548 -14.15 20.22 -7.28
CA ASP A 548 -14.49 19.45 -6.07
C ASP A 548 -13.38 18.49 -5.63
N LEU A 549 -12.22 19.04 -5.32
CA LEU A 549 -11.08 18.33 -4.72
C LEU A 549 -11.16 18.43 -3.18
N ALA A 550 -12.29 18.02 -2.61
CA ALA A 550 -12.51 18.09 -1.17
C ALA A 550 -11.44 17.28 -0.42
N HIS A 551 -10.91 17.86 0.66
CA HIS A 551 -9.82 17.27 1.45
C HIS A 551 -8.56 16.91 0.64
N LEU A 552 -8.23 17.69 -0.39
CA LEU A 552 -7.01 17.51 -1.19
C LEU A 552 -5.76 17.47 -0.30
N ILE A 553 -5.74 18.29 0.74
CA ILE A 553 -4.77 18.20 1.84
C ILE A 553 -5.55 17.79 3.09
N ALA A 554 -5.10 16.72 3.72
CA ALA A 554 -5.75 16.16 4.89
C ALA A 554 -5.57 17.05 6.13
N ASP A 555 -6.61 17.10 6.92
CA ASP A 555 -6.62 17.65 8.28
C ASP A 555 -6.29 16.56 9.32
N ASP A 556 -6.45 16.87 10.60
CA ASP A 556 -6.22 15.97 11.72
C ASP A 556 -7.37 14.98 11.98
N SER A 557 -8.33 14.88 11.08
CA SER A 557 -9.46 13.95 11.20
C SER A 557 -8.98 12.49 11.07
N ARG A 558 -9.68 11.57 11.77
CA ARG A 558 -9.31 10.15 11.80
C ARG A 558 -9.29 9.48 10.43
N PHE A 559 -10.12 9.92 9.51
CA PHE A 559 -10.27 9.36 8.17
C PHE A 559 -9.87 10.35 7.07
N GLY A 560 -8.96 11.28 7.38
CA GLY A 560 -8.45 12.28 6.44
C GLY A 560 -7.67 11.71 5.24
N GLN A 561 -7.39 10.38 5.22
CA GLN A 561 -6.71 9.71 4.12
C GLN A 561 -7.56 9.50 2.86
N TYR A 562 -8.85 9.82 2.90
CA TYR A 562 -9.75 9.61 1.77
C TYR A 562 -9.93 10.87 0.94
N ALA A 563 -9.80 10.73 -0.39
CA ALA A 563 -10.18 11.78 -1.35
C ALA A 563 -11.71 11.83 -1.44
N SER A 564 -12.35 12.64 -0.60
CA SER A 564 -13.79 12.61 -0.32
C SER A 564 -14.66 13.44 -1.26
N GLY A 565 -14.09 14.07 -2.31
CA GLY A 565 -14.83 14.81 -3.32
C GLY A 565 -15.77 13.91 -4.13
N LYS A 566 -16.70 14.54 -4.83
CA LYS A 566 -17.77 13.87 -5.59
C LYS A 566 -17.22 12.76 -6.50
N LYS A 567 -17.81 11.58 -6.42
CA LYS A 567 -17.57 10.47 -7.35
C LYS A 567 -18.29 10.76 -8.67
N LEU A 568 -17.54 11.13 -9.70
CA LEU A 568 -18.11 11.31 -11.03
C LEU A 568 -18.53 9.96 -11.63
N PRO A 569 -19.63 9.89 -12.43
CA PRO A 569 -20.08 8.63 -13.02
C PRO A 569 -19.03 8.04 -13.97
N VAL A 570 -18.72 6.74 -13.81
CA VAL A 570 -17.71 6.07 -14.64
C VAL A 570 -18.12 5.99 -16.10
N ASN A 571 -19.40 5.83 -16.39
CA ASN A 571 -19.93 5.79 -17.76
C ASN A 571 -19.91 7.14 -18.50
N GLU A 572 -19.61 8.24 -17.82
CA GLU A 572 -19.37 9.55 -18.41
C GLU A 572 -17.87 9.83 -18.65
N ALA A 573 -17.00 8.91 -18.25
CA ALA A 573 -15.56 9.03 -18.50
C ALA A 573 -15.25 8.82 -19.99
N PRO A 574 -14.12 9.34 -20.49
CA PRO A 574 -13.65 9.07 -21.85
C PRO A 574 -13.52 7.57 -22.15
N ILE A 575 -14.10 7.15 -23.29
CA ILE A 575 -14.07 5.78 -23.81
C ILE A 575 -13.28 5.80 -25.12
N LEU A 576 -12.28 4.94 -25.23
CA LEU A 576 -11.50 4.77 -26.46
C LEU A 576 -12.19 3.75 -27.38
N ILE A 577 -12.36 4.09 -28.65
CA ILE A 577 -12.98 3.21 -29.61
C ILE A 577 -11.96 2.83 -30.69
N ASN A 578 -11.64 1.54 -30.74
CA ASN A 578 -10.75 0.99 -31.76
C ASN A 578 -10.99 -0.52 -31.91
N ASP A 579 -11.16 -1.01 -33.14
CA ASP A 579 -11.35 -2.45 -33.38
C ASP A 579 -10.09 -3.28 -33.11
N ASN A 580 -8.92 -2.64 -33.10
CA ASN A 580 -7.68 -3.23 -32.62
C ASN A 580 -7.18 -2.45 -31.40
N ILE A 581 -7.49 -2.94 -30.22
CA ILE A 581 -7.14 -2.27 -28.97
C ILE A 581 -5.62 -2.06 -28.83
N GLU A 582 -4.80 -3.01 -29.24
CA GLU A 582 -3.33 -2.89 -29.19
C GLU A 582 -2.82 -1.73 -30.05
N ALA A 583 -3.47 -1.43 -31.18
CA ALA A 583 -3.09 -0.33 -32.06
C ALA A 583 -3.34 1.06 -31.45
N ILE A 584 -4.02 1.18 -30.32
CA ILE A 584 -4.18 2.45 -29.61
C ILE A 584 -2.81 3.02 -29.22
N ALA A 585 -1.86 2.18 -28.85
CA ALA A 585 -0.49 2.60 -28.51
C ALA A 585 0.21 3.31 -29.69
N ASP A 586 -0.05 2.88 -30.93
CA ASP A 586 0.55 3.48 -32.13
C ASP A 586 -0.06 4.86 -32.49
N GLN A 587 -1.17 5.22 -31.83
CA GLN A 587 -1.86 6.49 -32.05
C GLN A 587 -1.45 7.58 -31.05
N LEU A 588 -0.47 7.31 -30.22
CA LEU A 588 0.19 8.27 -29.35
C LEU A 588 1.26 9.04 -30.14
N SER A 589 1.14 10.36 -30.17
CA SER A 589 2.11 11.24 -30.84
C SER A 589 2.79 12.16 -29.81
N PRO A 590 4.13 12.26 -29.79
CA PRO A 590 4.84 13.11 -28.84
C PRO A 590 4.53 14.59 -29.05
N VAL A 591 4.41 15.33 -27.96
CA VAL A 591 4.22 16.79 -27.97
C VAL A 591 5.59 17.48 -28.09
N ALA A 592 5.75 18.31 -29.12
CA ALA A 592 7.01 19.00 -29.37
C ALA A 592 7.44 19.87 -28.16
N GLY A 593 8.70 19.68 -27.70
CA GLY A 593 9.28 20.43 -26.59
C GLY A 593 8.82 20.01 -25.19
N LYS A 594 7.99 18.97 -25.07
CA LYS A 594 7.55 18.42 -23.77
C LYS A 594 7.93 16.93 -23.69
N PRO A 595 9.05 16.56 -23.10
CA PRO A 595 9.42 15.16 -22.94
C PRO A 595 8.32 14.35 -22.24
N LEU A 596 8.06 13.13 -22.71
CA LEU A 596 7.05 12.19 -22.17
C LEU A 596 5.59 12.72 -22.19
N HIS A 597 5.31 13.77 -22.97
CA HIS A 597 3.95 14.24 -23.21
C HIS A 597 3.48 13.81 -24.58
N PHE A 598 2.23 13.35 -24.66
CA PHE A 598 1.65 12.81 -25.89
C PHE A 598 0.23 13.33 -26.11
N THR A 599 -0.17 13.36 -27.36
CA THR A 599 -1.55 13.47 -27.78
C THR A 599 -2.04 12.11 -28.26
N LEU A 600 -3.32 11.82 -28.10
CA LEU A 600 -3.96 10.58 -28.53
C LEU A 600 -4.93 10.89 -29.68
N SER A 601 -4.80 10.19 -30.80
CA SER A 601 -5.65 10.39 -31.98
C SER A 601 -6.75 9.33 -32.14
N THR A 602 -6.84 8.36 -31.20
CA THR A 602 -7.92 7.37 -31.18
C THR A 602 -9.28 8.05 -31.02
N ARG A 603 -10.30 7.58 -31.77
CA ARG A 603 -11.67 8.02 -31.55
C ARG A 603 -12.05 7.87 -30.07
N THR A 604 -12.48 8.99 -29.48
CA THR A 604 -12.83 9.03 -28.06
C THR A 604 -14.25 9.54 -27.89
N VAL A 605 -15.07 8.78 -27.16
CA VAL A 605 -16.40 9.21 -26.72
C VAL A 605 -16.28 9.87 -25.36
N ASN A 606 -17.14 10.84 -25.04
CA ASN A 606 -17.03 11.69 -23.85
C ASN A 606 -15.64 12.34 -23.73
N GLU A 607 -15.09 12.80 -24.85
CA GLU A 607 -13.72 13.34 -24.93
C GLU A 607 -13.51 14.50 -23.94
N ILE A 608 -12.42 14.40 -23.16
CA ILE A 608 -11.87 15.51 -22.39
C ILE A 608 -10.57 15.92 -23.08
N LYS A 609 -10.46 17.20 -23.44
CA LYS A 609 -9.25 17.72 -24.09
C LYS A 609 -8.12 17.78 -23.07
N GLY A 610 -7.01 17.14 -23.38
CA GLY A 610 -5.82 17.13 -22.53
C GLY A 610 -4.66 16.43 -23.20
N GLU A 611 -3.48 16.58 -22.63
CA GLU A 611 -2.28 15.84 -22.99
C GLU A 611 -2.12 14.66 -22.02
N LEU A 612 -1.60 13.56 -22.51
CA LEU A 612 -1.08 12.48 -21.69
C LEU A 612 0.31 12.89 -21.20
N GLN A 613 0.58 12.65 -19.93
CA GLN A 613 1.85 13.01 -19.29
C GLN A 613 2.24 11.93 -18.28
N PRO A 614 3.51 11.88 -17.80
CA PRO A 614 3.89 10.95 -16.75
C PRO A 614 2.95 11.04 -15.55
N PHE A 615 2.45 9.90 -15.08
CA PHE A 615 1.49 9.87 -13.98
C PHE A 615 2.05 10.50 -12.71
N PHE A 616 3.36 10.36 -12.47
CA PHE A 616 4.04 10.97 -11.33
C PHE A 616 4.13 12.52 -11.38
N GLU A 617 3.78 13.14 -12.50
CA GLU A 617 3.69 14.60 -12.62
C GLU A 617 2.25 15.14 -12.44
N ILE A 618 1.28 14.24 -12.25
CA ILE A 618 -0.12 14.65 -12.07
C ILE A 618 -0.39 14.87 -10.58
N HIS A 619 -0.59 16.11 -10.20
CA HIS A 619 -0.95 16.53 -8.84
C HIS A 619 -2.08 17.56 -8.93
N ASP A 620 -2.80 17.78 -7.81
CA ASP A 620 -3.84 18.80 -7.64
C ASP A 620 -4.92 18.77 -8.72
N SER A 621 -5.24 17.56 -9.19
CA SER A 621 -6.19 17.38 -10.28
C SER A 621 -6.89 16.04 -10.19
N ARG A 622 -8.11 15.98 -10.70
CA ARG A 622 -8.71 14.73 -11.13
C ARG A 622 -7.94 14.19 -12.32
N TYR A 623 -7.90 12.85 -12.45
CA TYR A 623 -7.09 12.22 -13.49
C TYR A 623 -7.72 10.95 -14.06
N MET A 624 -7.15 10.51 -15.17
CA MET A 624 -7.32 9.16 -15.71
C MET A 624 -5.96 8.48 -15.87
N MET A 625 -5.90 7.22 -15.53
CA MET A 625 -4.78 6.30 -15.80
C MET A 625 -5.24 5.02 -16.50
N TYR A 626 -6.53 4.71 -16.43
CA TYR A 626 -7.17 3.64 -17.14
C TYR A 626 -8.34 4.16 -17.97
N TRP A 627 -8.49 3.62 -19.17
CA TRP A 627 -9.58 3.93 -20.10
C TRP A 627 -10.36 2.67 -20.42
N LEU A 628 -11.69 2.76 -20.45
CA LEU A 628 -12.53 1.77 -21.11
C LEU A 628 -12.22 1.83 -22.60
N ALA A 629 -11.74 0.71 -23.19
CA ALA A 629 -11.38 0.59 -24.60
C ALA A 629 -12.24 -0.49 -25.24
N LEU A 630 -12.99 -0.14 -26.27
CA LEU A 630 -13.97 -1.01 -26.90
C LEU A 630 -13.80 -0.99 -28.42
N SER A 631 -14.13 -2.11 -29.09
CA SER A 631 -14.40 -2.09 -30.53
C SER A 631 -15.70 -1.37 -30.82
N GLU A 632 -15.96 -0.98 -32.07
CA GLU A 632 -17.26 -0.40 -32.49
C GLU A 632 -18.41 -1.33 -32.09
N HIS A 633 -18.30 -2.62 -32.37
CA HIS A 633 -19.32 -3.60 -32.02
C HIS A 633 -19.53 -3.72 -30.50
N SER A 634 -18.45 -3.74 -29.71
CA SER A 634 -18.55 -3.81 -28.25
C SER A 634 -19.12 -2.53 -27.66
N TYR A 635 -18.86 -1.39 -28.28
CA TYR A 635 -19.44 -0.11 -27.89
C TYR A 635 -20.94 -0.05 -28.13
N GLU A 636 -21.42 -0.56 -29.29
CA GLU A 636 -22.86 -0.71 -29.55
C GLU A 636 -23.55 -1.60 -28.52
N ALA A 637 -22.93 -2.73 -28.17
CA ALA A 637 -23.43 -3.62 -27.12
C ALA A 637 -23.45 -2.92 -25.74
N TYR A 638 -22.44 -2.15 -25.40
CA TYR A 638 -22.38 -1.36 -24.18
C TYR A 638 -23.49 -0.30 -24.12
N LEU A 639 -23.75 0.42 -25.20
CA LEU A 639 -24.86 1.36 -25.28
C LEU A 639 -26.22 0.67 -25.13
N ALA A 640 -26.40 -0.49 -25.74
CA ALA A 640 -27.62 -1.28 -25.59
C ALA A 640 -27.83 -1.73 -24.14
N GLN A 641 -26.75 -2.12 -23.45
CA GLN A 641 -26.80 -2.47 -22.03
C GLN A 641 -27.18 -1.29 -21.15
N LEU A 642 -26.59 -0.10 -21.40
CA LEU A 642 -26.96 1.13 -20.68
C LEU A 642 -28.43 1.51 -20.91
N ALA A 643 -28.90 1.44 -22.16
CA ALA A 643 -30.29 1.72 -22.51
C ALA A 643 -31.25 0.76 -21.81
N LYS A 644 -30.92 -0.53 -21.79
CA LYS A 644 -31.72 -1.54 -21.09
C LYS A 644 -31.76 -1.29 -19.58
N ALA A 645 -30.62 -0.98 -18.96
CA ALA A 645 -30.57 -0.66 -17.52
C ALA A 645 -31.40 0.57 -17.17
N GLU A 646 -31.39 1.58 -18.04
CA GLU A 646 -32.20 2.78 -17.88
C GLU A 646 -33.70 2.47 -18.07
N GLU A 647 -34.06 1.65 -19.05
CA GLU A 647 -35.43 1.17 -19.27
C GLU A 647 -35.97 0.37 -18.06
N GLU A 648 -35.16 -0.55 -17.52
CA GLU A 648 -35.47 -1.29 -16.30
C GLU A 648 -35.63 -0.35 -15.09
N ARG A 649 -34.79 0.69 -14.97
CA ARG A 649 -34.90 1.71 -13.94
C ARG A 649 -36.22 2.49 -14.07
N GLN A 650 -36.56 2.94 -15.28
CA GLN A 650 -37.81 3.66 -15.55
C GLN A 650 -39.04 2.78 -15.32
N ALA A 651 -39.00 1.51 -15.74
CA ALA A 651 -40.06 0.53 -15.49
C ALA A 651 -40.27 0.29 -14.00
N LEU A 652 -39.19 0.18 -13.21
CA LEU A 652 -39.28 0.06 -11.77
C LEU A 652 -39.88 1.33 -11.14
N GLU A 653 -39.45 2.51 -11.58
CA GLU A 653 -39.95 3.79 -11.07
C GLU A 653 -41.44 3.96 -11.38
N ALA A 654 -41.90 3.60 -12.57
CA ALA A 654 -43.32 3.61 -12.97
C ALA A 654 -44.19 2.66 -12.13
N ARG A 655 -43.65 1.52 -11.66
CA ARG A 655 -44.32 0.59 -10.74
C ARG A 655 -44.22 1.01 -9.28
N THR A 656 -43.33 1.94 -8.92
CA THR A 656 -43.12 2.38 -7.54
C THR A 656 -44.26 3.29 -7.10
N ILE A 657 -44.96 2.84 -6.05
CA ILE A 657 -46.04 3.63 -5.43
C ILE A 657 -45.46 4.55 -4.37
N ASP A 658 -44.49 4.05 -3.60
CA ASP A 658 -43.84 4.82 -2.56
C ASP A 658 -42.42 4.29 -2.32
N LYS A 659 -41.50 5.15 -1.85
CA LYS A 659 -40.10 4.78 -1.57
C LYS A 659 -39.51 5.58 -0.43
N VAL A 660 -38.67 4.91 0.38
CA VAL A 660 -37.89 5.52 1.45
C VAL A 660 -36.43 5.20 1.25
N GLN A 661 -35.55 6.20 1.42
CA GLN A 661 -34.13 6.01 1.58
C GLN A 661 -33.80 5.95 3.08
N PRO A 662 -33.55 4.75 3.64
CA PRO A 662 -33.22 4.60 5.06
C PRO A 662 -31.93 5.36 5.39
N GLY A 663 -31.89 5.98 6.57
CA GLY A 663 -30.73 6.75 7.05
C GLY A 663 -30.65 8.20 6.56
N GLU A 664 -31.50 8.61 5.60
CA GLU A 664 -31.64 10.03 5.21
C GLU A 664 -32.73 10.71 6.00
N GLN A 665 -32.40 11.84 6.62
CA GLN A 665 -33.28 12.53 7.57
C GLN A 665 -34.65 12.90 6.94
N GLN A 666 -34.67 13.53 5.77
CA GLN A 666 -35.91 14.02 5.18
C GLN A 666 -36.84 12.87 4.74
N PRO A 667 -36.38 11.85 3.96
CA PRO A 667 -37.24 10.72 3.60
C PRO A 667 -37.82 9.97 4.80
N GLU A 668 -37.05 9.77 5.87
CA GLU A 668 -37.50 9.10 7.08
C GLU A 668 -38.51 9.94 7.85
N THR A 669 -38.34 11.25 7.90
CA THR A 669 -39.29 12.19 8.53
C THR A 669 -40.62 12.20 7.79
N ASP A 670 -40.61 12.26 6.46
CA ASP A 670 -41.79 12.25 5.61
C ASP A 670 -42.59 10.96 5.77
N HIS A 671 -41.92 9.83 6.01
CA HIS A 671 -42.51 8.54 6.24
C HIS A 671 -42.73 8.21 7.73
N LYS A 672 -42.70 9.22 8.60
CA LYS A 672 -42.96 9.10 10.04
C LYS A 672 -42.25 7.86 10.63
N MET A 673 -40.92 7.83 10.44
CA MET A 673 -40.06 6.76 10.94
C MET A 673 -40.25 6.59 12.46
N GLU A 674 -40.42 5.35 12.90
CA GLU A 674 -40.46 4.95 14.31
C GLU A 674 -39.43 3.87 14.57
N THR A 675 -38.78 3.94 15.74
CA THR A 675 -37.75 2.98 16.16
C THR A 675 -37.66 2.96 17.68
N ASP A 676 -37.32 1.83 18.26
CA ASP A 676 -36.86 1.74 19.65
C ASP A 676 -35.34 1.90 19.75
N ARG A 677 -34.59 1.21 18.90
CA ARG A 677 -33.14 1.39 18.80
C ARG A 677 -32.64 0.94 17.44
N SER A 678 -32.16 1.88 16.63
CA SER A 678 -31.59 1.58 15.32
C SER A 678 -30.32 2.40 15.06
N PHE A 679 -29.58 2.01 14.05
CA PHE A 679 -28.30 2.58 13.66
C PHE A 679 -28.37 2.97 12.18
N THR A 680 -27.67 4.04 11.80
CA THR A 680 -27.53 4.48 10.42
C THR A 680 -26.08 4.55 10.03
N GLY A 681 -25.81 4.48 8.76
CA GLY A 681 -24.48 4.67 8.16
C GLY A 681 -24.58 4.85 6.67
N ASN A 682 -23.43 4.83 6.01
CA ASN A 682 -23.29 4.99 4.58
C ASN A 682 -22.32 3.93 4.04
N THR A 683 -22.62 3.35 2.90
CA THR A 683 -21.74 2.46 2.15
C THR A 683 -21.88 2.79 0.67
N ASN A 684 -20.79 3.07 -0.01
CA ASN A 684 -20.77 3.47 -1.42
C ASN A 684 -21.76 4.62 -1.73
N ASP A 685 -21.76 5.65 -0.89
CA ASP A 685 -22.61 6.85 -0.99
C ASP A 685 -24.12 6.56 -0.89
N VAL A 686 -24.52 5.38 -0.41
CA VAL A 686 -25.91 5.04 -0.15
C VAL A 686 -26.11 4.85 1.35
N PHE A 687 -27.03 5.61 1.91
CA PHE A 687 -27.38 5.51 3.33
C PHE A 687 -28.15 4.23 3.61
N TRP A 688 -28.06 3.76 4.86
CA TRP A 688 -28.74 2.57 5.34
C TRP A 688 -29.18 2.70 6.79
N ARG A 689 -30.11 1.82 7.20
CA ARG A 689 -30.52 1.62 8.58
C ARG A 689 -30.49 0.14 8.96
N ASP A 690 -30.09 -0.12 10.22
CA ASP A 690 -30.06 -1.44 10.86
C ASP A 690 -30.65 -1.37 12.27
N ALA A 691 -31.25 -2.47 12.74
CA ALA A 691 -31.59 -2.67 14.15
C ALA A 691 -31.18 -4.07 14.58
N ARG A 692 -30.97 -4.28 15.89
CA ARG A 692 -30.36 -5.50 16.43
C ARG A 692 -31.10 -5.96 17.67
N ASP A 693 -31.02 -7.25 17.95
CA ASP A 693 -31.42 -7.86 19.22
C ASP A 693 -32.87 -7.54 19.64
N GLY A 694 -33.84 -7.87 18.79
CA GLY A 694 -35.25 -7.64 19.02
C GLY A 694 -35.74 -6.23 18.78
N ASN A 695 -34.83 -5.26 18.54
CA ASN A 695 -35.21 -3.88 18.23
C ASN A 695 -35.73 -3.76 16.78
N TYR A 696 -36.33 -2.61 16.45
CA TYR A 696 -36.99 -2.39 15.17
C TYR A 696 -36.78 -0.96 14.62
N PHE A 697 -37.13 -0.79 13.36
CA PHE A 697 -37.50 0.47 12.74
C PHE A 697 -38.66 0.27 11.76
N SER A 698 -39.45 1.31 11.48
CA SER A 698 -40.61 1.24 10.62
C SER A 698 -40.86 2.55 9.86
N TYR A 699 -41.58 2.46 8.75
CA TYR A 699 -41.97 3.57 7.90
C TYR A 699 -43.49 3.48 7.60
N LEU A 700 -44.14 4.65 7.62
CA LEU A 700 -45.50 4.77 7.16
C LEU A 700 -45.51 5.04 5.66
N MET A 701 -45.85 4.04 4.88
CA MET A 701 -45.75 4.07 3.42
C MET A 701 -47.14 4.22 2.75
N GLN A 702 -47.19 4.98 1.66
CA GLN A 702 -48.40 5.17 0.84
C GLN A 702 -48.67 3.93 0.01
N THR A 703 -49.94 3.46 -0.03
CA THR A 703 -50.36 2.35 -0.89
C THR A 703 -50.96 2.81 -2.22
N GLY A 704 -51.29 4.10 -2.32
CA GLY A 704 -52.05 4.62 -3.45
C GLY A 704 -53.42 3.99 -3.63
N GLY A 705 -53.98 3.34 -2.55
CA GLY A 705 -55.24 2.59 -2.60
C GLY A 705 -55.14 1.26 -3.36
N GLN A 706 -53.94 0.81 -3.70
CA GLN A 706 -53.69 -0.44 -4.40
C GLN A 706 -53.64 -1.62 -3.39
N THR A 707 -54.00 -2.79 -3.86
CA THR A 707 -54.02 -4.04 -3.05
C THR A 707 -53.11 -5.12 -3.63
N ASP A 708 -52.50 -4.85 -4.78
CA ASP A 708 -51.57 -5.73 -5.46
C ASP A 708 -50.15 -5.11 -5.41
N LEU A 709 -49.55 -5.16 -4.20
CA LEU A 709 -48.25 -4.54 -3.94
C LEU A 709 -47.27 -5.54 -3.36
N SER A 710 -46.01 -5.34 -3.71
CA SER A 710 -44.86 -5.99 -3.11
C SER A 710 -43.91 -4.98 -2.48
N LEU A 711 -43.21 -5.40 -1.43
CA LEU A 711 -42.15 -4.68 -0.79
C LEU A 711 -40.82 -5.10 -1.45
N ARG A 712 -40.10 -4.15 -2.09
CA ARG A 712 -38.78 -4.38 -2.67
C ARG A 712 -37.74 -3.72 -1.78
N LEU A 713 -36.80 -4.52 -1.30
CA LEU A 713 -35.72 -4.09 -0.41
C LEU A 713 -34.37 -4.15 -1.14
N LYS A 714 -33.50 -3.20 -0.81
CA LYS A 714 -32.10 -3.12 -1.30
C LYS A 714 -31.15 -3.47 -0.17
N TYR A 715 -30.28 -4.44 -0.39
CA TYR A 715 -29.27 -4.92 0.54
C TYR A 715 -27.87 -4.75 -0.04
N TRP A 716 -26.86 -4.78 0.83
CA TRP A 716 -25.47 -4.92 0.42
C TRP A 716 -25.00 -6.36 0.59
N GLY A 717 -24.18 -6.86 -0.32
CA GLY A 717 -23.60 -8.20 -0.19
C GLY A 717 -22.72 -8.31 1.05
N VAL A 718 -22.94 -9.34 1.83
CA VAL A 718 -22.49 -9.44 3.22
C VAL A 718 -21.39 -10.47 3.38
N GLY A 719 -20.41 -10.16 4.26
CA GLY A 719 -19.44 -11.14 4.76
C GLY A 719 -20.13 -12.22 5.61
N GLU A 720 -19.61 -13.44 5.59
CA GLU A 720 -20.18 -14.66 6.24
C GLU A 720 -20.31 -14.58 7.77
N TRP A 721 -19.73 -13.58 8.41
CA TRP A 721 -19.62 -13.45 9.86
C TRP A 721 -20.78 -12.71 10.54
N LYS A 722 -21.73 -12.16 9.77
CA LYS A 722 -22.89 -11.43 10.32
C LYS A 722 -24.15 -12.28 10.23
N SER A 723 -24.93 -12.36 11.33
CA SER A 723 -26.19 -13.07 11.38
C SER A 723 -27.35 -12.12 11.11
N HIS A 724 -27.92 -12.17 9.92
CA HIS A 724 -29.01 -11.33 9.44
C HIS A 724 -30.33 -12.11 9.43
N GLU A 725 -31.09 -12.01 10.53
CA GLU A 725 -32.38 -12.65 10.68
C GLU A 725 -33.40 -11.68 11.29
N PHE A 726 -34.49 -11.43 10.59
CA PHE A 726 -35.51 -10.46 10.97
C PHE A 726 -36.87 -10.77 10.40
N ASP A 727 -37.92 -10.12 10.95
CA ASP A 727 -39.27 -10.17 10.47
C ASP A 727 -39.65 -8.89 9.73
N ILE A 728 -40.46 -9.05 8.68
CA ILE A 728 -41.16 -7.95 7.98
C ILE A 728 -42.62 -8.02 8.37
N LEU A 729 -43.11 -6.92 8.94
CA LEU A 729 -44.51 -6.78 9.33
C LEU A 729 -45.16 -5.61 8.57
N VAL A 730 -46.47 -5.74 8.32
CA VAL A 730 -47.32 -4.66 7.83
C VAL A 730 -48.46 -4.46 8.82
N ASP A 731 -48.55 -3.24 9.40
CA ASP A 731 -49.49 -2.91 10.49
C ASP A 731 -49.47 -3.96 11.62
N ASP A 732 -48.25 -4.34 12.05
CA ASP A 732 -47.90 -5.32 13.07
C ASP A 732 -48.35 -6.78 12.75
N VAL A 733 -48.77 -7.07 11.52
CA VAL A 733 -49.04 -8.42 11.03
C VAL A 733 -47.81 -8.93 10.27
N LEU A 734 -47.36 -10.14 10.64
CA LEU A 734 -46.18 -10.76 9.99
C LEU A 734 -46.47 -11.06 8.51
N VAL A 735 -45.69 -10.50 7.62
CA VAL A 735 -45.65 -10.81 6.19
C VAL A 735 -44.71 -11.96 5.91
N THR A 736 -43.47 -11.86 6.40
CA THR A 736 -42.45 -12.91 6.21
C THR A 736 -41.32 -12.78 7.22
N SER A 737 -40.61 -13.90 7.46
CA SER A 737 -39.34 -13.93 8.16
C SER A 737 -38.22 -14.09 7.15
N VAL A 738 -37.20 -13.25 7.27
CA VAL A 738 -36.05 -13.19 6.35
C VAL A 738 -34.80 -13.71 7.06
N ASN A 739 -34.05 -14.57 6.38
CA ASN A 739 -32.69 -14.94 6.78
C ASN A 739 -31.72 -14.70 5.60
N ASN A 740 -30.89 -13.67 5.74
CA ASN A 740 -29.87 -13.30 4.76
C ASN A 740 -28.44 -13.67 5.23
N THR A 741 -28.29 -14.43 6.31
CA THR A 741 -27.00 -14.87 6.84
C THR A 741 -26.24 -15.68 5.78
N GLY A 742 -25.10 -15.20 5.33
CA GLY A 742 -24.26 -15.86 4.33
C GLY A 742 -24.89 -16.00 2.92
N LYS A 743 -26.05 -15.37 2.68
CA LYS A 743 -26.78 -15.48 1.40
C LYS A 743 -26.05 -14.76 0.26
N TYR A 744 -25.44 -13.62 0.55
CA TYR A 744 -24.75 -12.80 -0.44
C TYR A 744 -23.26 -12.75 -0.13
N ARG A 745 -22.42 -13.08 -1.11
CA ARG A 745 -20.96 -13.19 -0.95
C ARG A 745 -20.15 -12.20 -1.80
N ILE A 746 -20.86 -11.40 -2.62
CA ILE A 746 -20.24 -10.42 -3.53
C ILE A 746 -20.58 -9.02 -3.05
N SER A 747 -19.60 -8.12 -3.03
CA SER A 747 -19.74 -6.73 -2.58
C SER A 747 -20.47 -5.86 -3.62
N GLU A 748 -21.77 -6.12 -3.79
CA GLU A 748 -22.65 -5.38 -4.68
C GLU A 748 -24.07 -5.26 -4.08
N PHE A 749 -24.86 -4.32 -4.58
CA PHE A 749 -26.23 -4.18 -4.15
C PHE A 749 -27.10 -5.32 -4.69
N LYS A 750 -27.87 -5.95 -3.78
CA LYS A 750 -28.85 -7.00 -4.07
C LYS A 750 -30.25 -6.53 -3.78
N TYR A 751 -31.21 -7.06 -4.51
CA TYR A 751 -32.60 -6.70 -4.36
C TYR A 751 -33.46 -7.95 -4.15
N GLU A 752 -34.34 -7.87 -3.15
CA GLU A 752 -35.35 -8.91 -2.88
C GLU A 752 -36.72 -8.28 -2.86
N THR A 753 -37.71 -9.05 -3.31
CA THR A 753 -39.12 -8.61 -3.36
C THR A 753 -39.96 -9.55 -2.54
N TYR A 754 -40.81 -8.99 -1.67
CA TYR A 754 -41.71 -9.70 -0.76
C TYR A 754 -43.13 -9.27 -1.05
N GLU A 755 -43.97 -10.20 -1.46
CA GLU A 755 -45.41 -9.97 -1.73
C GLU A 755 -46.13 -9.61 -0.44
N ILE A 756 -46.98 -8.59 -0.46
CA ILE A 756 -47.82 -8.21 0.69
C ILE A 756 -49.22 -8.79 0.47
N PRO A 757 -49.76 -9.57 1.42
CA PRO A 757 -51.11 -10.08 1.31
C PRO A 757 -52.15 -8.98 1.08
N ALA A 758 -52.95 -9.11 0.03
CA ALA A 758 -53.93 -8.09 -0.39
C ALA A 758 -54.90 -7.67 0.73
N ASP A 759 -55.21 -8.58 1.64
CA ASP A 759 -56.10 -8.31 2.80
C ASP A 759 -55.48 -7.28 3.77
N LEU A 760 -54.14 -7.19 3.85
CA LEU A 760 -53.46 -6.21 4.69
C LEU A 760 -53.50 -4.79 4.09
N LEU A 761 -53.77 -4.68 2.78
CA LEU A 761 -53.79 -3.44 2.02
C LEU A 761 -55.21 -2.92 1.78
N LYS A 762 -56.19 -3.79 1.83
CA LYS A 762 -57.59 -3.49 1.44
C LYS A 762 -58.18 -2.31 2.22
N GLY A 763 -58.61 -1.27 1.48
CA GLY A 763 -59.26 -0.08 2.04
C GLY A 763 -58.28 0.89 2.76
N LYS A 764 -56.96 0.68 2.65
CA LYS A 764 -55.95 1.54 3.28
C LYS A 764 -55.26 2.39 2.25
N SER A 765 -55.06 3.67 2.54
CA SER A 765 -54.24 4.60 1.75
C SER A 765 -52.74 4.57 2.18
N GLN A 766 -52.52 4.11 3.42
CA GLN A 766 -51.19 4.00 4.02
C GLN A 766 -51.08 2.73 4.84
N VAL A 767 -49.89 2.18 4.98
CA VAL A 767 -49.59 1.05 5.87
C VAL A 767 -48.20 1.30 6.54
N ARG A 768 -48.09 0.77 7.77
CA ARG A 768 -46.78 0.83 8.46
C ARG A 768 -45.97 -0.44 8.16
N VAL A 769 -44.89 -0.30 7.41
CA VAL A 769 -43.92 -1.35 7.15
C VAL A 769 -42.88 -1.33 8.26
N LYS A 770 -42.72 -2.46 8.98
CA LYS A 770 -41.85 -2.59 10.14
C LYS A 770 -40.88 -3.75 9.96
N PHE A 771 -39.61 -3.48 10.32
CA PHE A 771 -38.52 -4.45 10.29
C PHE A 771 -38.11 -4.73 11.73
N VAL A 772 -38.14 -5.99 12.18
CA VAL A 772 -37.84 -6.38 13.56
C VAL A 772 -36.73 -7.41 13.58
N ALA A 773 -35.59 -7.10 14.20
CA ALA A 773 -34.51 -8.08 14.37
C ALA A 773 -34.93 -9.26 15.23
N LYS A 774 -34.49 -10.47 14.92
CA LYS A 774 -34.67 -11.62 15.84
C LYS A 774 -33.81 -11.42 17.10
N PRO A 775 -34.16 -11.99 18.25
CA PRO A 775 -33.33 -11.94 19.45
C PRO A 775 -31.89 -12.45 19.19
N GLY A 776 -30.88 -11.66 19.59
CA GLY A 776 -29.47 -11.97 19.36
C GLY A 776 -29.00 -11.87 17.88
N LYS A 777 -29.85 -11.32 17.01
CA LYS A 777 -29.59 -11.16 15.56
C LYS A 777 -29.65 -9.68 15.16
N GLN A 778 -29.40 -9.42 13.88
CA GLN A 778 -29.54 -8.08 13.29
C GLN A 778 -30.38 -8.15 12.00
N ILE A 779 -30.98 -7.03 11.62
CA ILE A 779 -31.68 -6.90 10.34
C ILE A 779 -30.66 -6.95 9.21
N GLY A 780 -29.50 -6.35 9.47
CA GLY A 780 -28.53 -5.99 8.45
C GLY A 780 -28.89 -4.66 7.80
N GLU A 781 -27.93 -4.10 7.12
CA GLU A 781 -28.09 -2.78 6.51
C GLU A 781 -29.15 -2.84 5.39
N ILE A 782 -30.28 -2.13 5.54
CA ILE A 782 -31.28 -1.91 4.47
C ILE A 782 -30.99 -0.57 3.81
N TYR A 783 -30.69 -0.61 2.52
CA TYR A 783 -30.26 0.54 1.70
C TYR A 783 -31.39 1.15 0.87
N GLY A 784 -32.55 0.59 0.88
CA GLY A 784 -33.71 1.12 0.17
C GLY A 784 -34.95 0.29 0.44
N VAL A 785 -36.07 0.97 0.56
CA VAL A 785 -37.39 0.38 0.76
C VAL A 785 -38.36 0.95 -0.29
N ARG A 786 -38.99 0.09 -1.07
CA ARG A 786 -39.98 0.50 -2.07
C ARG A 786 -41.23 -0.33 -1.96
N LEU A 787 -42.42 0.29 -2.07
CA LEU A 787 -43.65 -0.37 -2.42
C LEU A 787 -43.87 -0.31 -3.93
N ILE A 788 -43.94 -1.45 -4.58
CA ILE A 788 -44.09 -1.57 -6.02
C ILE A 788 -45.35 -2.32 -6.37
N LYS A 789 -46.00 -1.94 -7.48
CA LYS A 789 -47.11 -2.69 -8.06
C LYS A 789 -46.58 -3.98 -8.72
N ASN A 790 -47.27 -5.10 -8.54
CA ASN A 790 -46.89 -6.41 -9.11
C ASN A 790 -47.09 -6.48 -10.62
#